data_37d2fecfb0f11da4e71bbd1b4c4e82de
#
_entry.id   37d2fecfb0f11da4e71bbd1b4c4e82de
#
_cell.length_a   1.000
_cell.length_b   1.000
_cell.length_c   1.000
_cell.angle_alpha   90.00
_cell.angle_beta   90.00
_cell.angle_gamma   90.00
#
_symmetry.space_group_name_H-M   'P 1'
#
loop_
_entity.id
_entity.type
_entity.pdbx_description
1 polymer ?
#
loop_
_entity_poly.entity_id
_entity_poly.type
_entity_poly.pdbx_seq_one_letter_code
_entity_poly.pdbx_strand_id
1 'polypeptide(L)'
;VSAATLRLLDRAEKEILKLPRAVKGAIYDFQHKFRGDPGNKGLRFKQLKNSQLYSARVNDDYRALLLHAGGTEYILVAVKPRGEVYDHLDRYRYQINPVTGGIEFLDLVVAEEVVGGNGRPEPSPEPVEAVPLFAAYSPEQLLELGVAEPLLPLIAKITTEDELLGLVSYAPQLTGEVLLALHDGTSPEDVLEQVTAPVAVEEEVDTADYAAALTRPATAVTTADADLREVLEQGDFGRWKVYLHPTQRKLVEKDYSGPARVSGGPGTGKTIVALHRVKHLVDRLPAGGGKAVLLTTFNKNLAADLEQRLIALAGEEVAARVHITNVDKLAGEIVAQSERGRARRRLDDEKARKEWDDLLAEENETRWDAGFLHEEWSQVILGQGLRTQHEYFRARRAGRGRPLNRADRKRIWNLTERYVMRLENNNLSTLRQVTERAAQIEAARARDREAYRERQADAPQLQDESGMRLRPRYRHVVVDEAQDLSAAHWRMLRAMVDPGPNDMFITGDTHQRIYGNHVSLGNLGIAIRGRSSRLTLSYRTTHEILGTAVRVLGGERWDDLDDGRADLAGYRSVLRGAEPELRGFPTWDTELDGIVEQVKAWNGDSVAVCVPERRMVADVETRLAKEGIVACAITADGPRYVEAPVHVGTMHRFKGLEYQNMIIAGVAEGLVPAAWITRFRDEDPLRYRRDLRTARSLLFVAVTRARDNAVITWHGTKSGFLP
;
A
#
# COMPACT_ATOMS: atom_id res chain seq x y z
N VAL A 1 -36.57 25.81 -23.49
CA VAL A 1 -36.22 24.68 -22.63
C VAL A 1 -34.88 25.03 -22.01
N SER A 2 -34.82 25.23 -20.69
CA SER A 2 -33.60 25.57 -20.00
C SER A 2 -32.71 24.30 -19.86
N ALA A 3 -31.46 24.42 -20.22
CA ALA A 3 -30.47 23.35 -20.03
C ALA A 3 -30.39 22.98 -18.55
N ALA A 4 -30.36 21.68 -18.24
CA ALA A 4 -30.22 21.18 -16.87
C ALA A 4 -28.75 20.95 -16.52
N THR A 5 -28.41 21.28 -15.28
CA THR A 5 -27.12 20.89 -14.70
C THR A 5 -27.28 19.50 -14.08
N LEU A 6 -26.46 18.54 -14.52
CA LEU A 6 -26.46 17.18 -13.97
C LEU A 6 -25.10 16.90 -13.32
N ARG A 7 -25.12 16.69 -12.00
CA ARG A 7 -23.95 16.30 -11.20
C ARG A 7 -24.05 14.83 -10.85
N LEU A 8 -22.93 14.18 -10.56
CA LEU A 8 -22.88 12.79 -10.13
C LEU A 8 -22.39 12.71 -8.69
N LEU A 9 -22.98 11.81 -7.89
CA LEU A 9 -22.36 11.40 -6.64
C LEU A 9 -21.20 10.45 -6.90
N ASP A 10 -20.11 10.56 -6.17
CA ASP A 10 -18.93 9.69 -6.27
C ASP A 10 -19.30 8.21 -6.20
N ARG A 11 -20.31 7.87 -5.40
CA ARG A 11 -20.82 6.50 -5.32
C ARG A 11 -21.49 6.05 -6.62
N ALA A 12 -22.29 6.91 -7.25
CA ALA A 12 -22.92 6.61 -8.54
C ALA A 12 -21.86 6.39 -9.62
N GLU A 13 -20.79 7.19 -9.61
CA GLU A 13 -19.63 7.01 -10.49
C GLU A 13 -18.99 5.64 -10.29
N LYS A 14 -18.68 5.24 -9.04
CA LYS A 14 -18.11 3.94 -8.71
C LYS A 14 -19.00 2.77 -9.14
N GLU A 15 -20.32 2.90 -9.03
CA GLU A 15 -21.27 1.88 -9.51
C GLU A 15 -21.26 1.82 -11.05
N ILE A 16 -21.26 2.97 -11.74
CA ILE A 16 -21.20 3.05 -13.20
C ILE A 16 -19.93 2.37 -13.73
N LEU A 17 -18.79 2.56 -13.07
CA LEU A 17 -17.52 1.95 -13.46
C LEU A 17 -17.54 0.42 -13.47
N LYS A 18 -18.41 -0.21 -12.67
CA LYS A 18 -18.58 -1.67 -12.61
C LYS A 18 -19.51 -2.23 -13.68
N LEU A 19 -20.27 -1.37 -14.38
CA LEU A 19 -21.23 -1.78 -15.37
C LEU A 19 -20.55 -2.23 -16.69
N PRO A 20 -21.22 -3.07 -17.51
CA PRO A 20 -20.73 -3.47 -18.83
C PRO A 20 -20.49 -2.26 -19.75
N ARG A 21 -19.49 -2.35 -20.63
CA ARG A 21 -19.09 -1.25 -21.55
C ARG A 21 -20.24 -0.67 -22.34
N ALA A 22 -21.15 -1.51 -22.84
CA ALA A 22 -22.33 -1.05 -23.60
C ALA A 22 -23.28 -0.18 -22.75
N VAL A 23 -23.40 -0.49 -21.44
CA VAL A 23 -24.24 0.30 -20.51
C VAL A 23 -23.58 1.63 -20.20
N LYS A 24 -22.24 1.66 -20.03
CA LYS A 24 -21.48 2.89 -19.83
C LYS A 24 -21.68 3.90 -20.98
N GLY A 25 -21.62 3.42 -22.22
CA GLY A 25 -21.90 4.24 -23.40
C GLY A 25 -23.32 4.82 -23.39
N ALA A 26 -24.31 3.99 -23.03
CA ALA A 26 -25.71 4.43 -22.91
C ALA A 26 -25.93 5.48 -21.80
N ILE A 27 -25.15 5.39 -20.69
CA ILE A 27 -25.20 6.38 -19.60
C ILE A 27 -24.65 7.73 -20.09
N TYR A 28 -23.59 7.73 -20.86
CA TYR A 28 -23.03 8.94 -21.45
C TYR A 28 -24.07 9.64 -22.38
N ASP A 29 -24.67 8.88 -23.30
CA ASP A 29 -25.74 9.40 -24.18
C ASP A 29 -26.92 9.93 -23.38
N PHE A 30 -27.29 9.25 -22.30
CA PHE A 30 -28.33 9.69 -21.38
C PHE A 30 -27.98 11.04 -20.74
N GLN A 31 -26.79 11.21 -20.21
CA GLN A 31 -26.37 12.46 -19.56
C GLN A 31 -26.38 13.63 -20.54
N HIS A 32 -25.87 13.43 -21.75
CA HIS A 32 -25.90 14.47 -22.79
C HIS A 32 -27.33 14.88 -23.15
N LYS A 33 -28.24 13.91 -23.36
CA LYS A 33 -29.64 14.15 -23.67
C LYS A 33 -30.37 14.84 -22.51
N PHE A 34 -30.10 14.42 -21.28
CA PHE A 34 -30.73 14.96 -20.08
C PHE A 34 -30.34 16.42 -19.83
N ARG A 35 -29.06 16.77 -20.02
CA ARG A 35 -28.57 18.15 -19.89
C ARG A 35 -29.16 19.06 -20.97
N GLY A 36 -29.31 18.56 -22.18
CA GLY A 36 -29.90 19.33 -23.28
C GLY A 36 -31.40 19.58 -23.08
N ASP A 37 -32.16 18.58 -22.67
CA ASP A 37 -33.59 18.65 -22.44
C ASP A 37 -34.06 17.52 -21.51
N PRO A 38 -34.25 17.78 -20.20
CA PRO A 38 -34.79 16.79 -19.26
C PRO A 38 -36.22 16.33 -19.64
N GLY A 39 -36.96 17.16 -20.37
CA GLY A 39 -38.34 16.86 -20.87
C GLY A 39 -38.36 15.94 -22.08
N ASN A 40 -37.23 15.55 -22.64
CA ASN A 40 -37.15 14.68 -23.80
C ASN A 40 -37.92 13.36 -23.57
N LYS A 41 -38.92 13.09 -24.42
CA LYS A 41 -39.79 11.91 -24.28
C LYS A 41 -39.05 10.58 -24.28
N GLY A 42 -37.86 10.50 -24.90
CA GLY A 42 -37.01 9.31 -24.91
C GLY A 42 -36.44 8.96 -23.55
N LEU A 43 -36.27 9.92 -22.66
CA LEU A 43 -35.74 9.74 -21.31
C LEU A 43 -36.77 9.14 -20.34
N ARG A 44 -38.07 9.23 -20.65
CA ARG A 44 -39.15 8.78 -19.75
C ARG A 44 -38.98 9.28 -18.33
N PHE A 45 -38.52 10.51 -18.17
CA PHE A 45 -38.23 11.15 -16.90
C PHE A 45 -39.51 11.34 -16.10
N LYS A 46 -39.53 10.79 -14.87
CA LYS A 46 -40.70 10.88 -13.98
C LYS A 46 -40.28 10.74 -12.52
N GLN A 47 -41.04 11.40 -11.64
CA GLN A 47 -40.89 11.22 -10.20
C GLN A 47 -41.36 9.81 -9.78
N LEU A 48 -40.66 9.19 -8.87
CA LEU A 48 -41.03 7.91 -8.23
C LEU A 48 -42.10 8.20 -7.15
N LYS A 49 -43.11 7.30 -7.03
CA LYS A 49 -44.18 7.46 -6.03
C LYS A 49 -43.58 7.38 -4.61
N ASN A 50 -44.07 8.30 -3.76
CA ASN A 50 -43.63 8.40 -2.35
C ASN A 50 -42.11 8.61 -2.17
N SER A 51 -41.45 9.20 -3.14
CA SER A 51 -39.99 9.44 -3.11
C SER A 51 -39.69 10.83 -3.69
N GLN A 52 -38.62 11.45 -3.21
CA GLN A 52 -38.09 12.67 -3.84
C GLN A 52 -37.23 12.36 -5.08
N LEU A 53 -36.98 11.06 -5.33
CA LEU A 53 -36.17 10.59 -6.46
C LEU A 53 -37.02 10.63 -7.77
N TYR A 54 -36.29 10.89 -8.82
CA TYR A 54 -36.76 10.77 -10.19
C TYR A 54 -36.08 9.59 -10.87
N SER A 55 -36.79 8.94 -11.77
CA SER A 55 -36.27 7.89 -12.62
C SER A 55 -36.24 8.37 -14.08
N ALA A 56 -35.10 8.13 -14.74
CA ALA A 56 -34.97 8.38 -16.18
C ALA A 56 -34.41 7.11 -16.89
N ARG A 57 -34.82 6.91 -18.15
CA ARG A 57 -34.40 5.79 -18.98
C ARG A 57 -32.98 6.04 -19.49
N VAL A 58 -32.05 5.14 -19.14
CA VAL A 58 -30.72 5.06 -19.74
C VAL A 58 -30.79 4.24 -21.03
N ASN A 59 -31.27 3.00 -20.93
CA ASN A 59 -31.58 2.09 -22.05
C ASN A 59 -32.81 1.23 -21.67
N ASP A 60 -33.07 0.12 -22.37
CA ASP A 60 -34.22 -0.75 -22.07
C ASP A 60 -34.11 -1.42 -20.70
N ASP A 61 -32.90 -1.79 -20.28
CA ASP A 61 -32.65 -2.56 -19.08
C ASP A 61 -32.27 -1.71 -17.87
N TYR A 62 -31.74 -0.48 -18.04
CA TYR A 62 -31.20 0.34 -16.97
C TYR A 62 -31.94 1.68 -16.82
N ARG A 63 -32.03 2.15 -15.57
CA ARG A 63 -32.62 3.44 -15.17
C ARG A 63 -31.61 4.23 -14.34
N ALA A 64 -31.55 5.53 -14.60
CA ALA A 64 -30.88 6.50 -13.78
C ALA A 64 -31.82 6.96 -12.66
N LEU A 65 -31.33 6.99 -11.42
CA LEU A 65 -32.02 7.61 -10.29
C LEU A 65 -31.43 9.00 -10.07
N LEU A 66 -32.31 10.01 -10.02
CA LEU A 66 -31.92 11.40 -9.91
C LEU A 66 -32.61 12.04 -8.72
N LEU A 67 -31.89 12.92 -8.02
CA LEU A 67 -32.41 13.83 -7.03
C LEU A 67 -32.54 15.24 -7.67
N HIS A 68 -33.63 15.90 -7.47
CA HIS A 68 -33.79 17.31 -7.87
C HIS A 68 -33.34 18.21 -6.72
N ALA A 69 -32.26 18.96 -6.94
CA ALA A 69 -31.65 19.80 -5.92
C ALA A 69 -32.13 21.24 -5.92
N GLY A 70 -33.08 21.57 -6.82
CA GLY A 70 -33.67 22.90 -6.96
C GLY A 70 -33.39 23.53 -8.33
N GLY A 71 -34.28 24.36 -8.84
CA GLY A 71 -34.14 25.04 -10.15
C GLY A 71 -33.94 24.06 -11.31
N THR A 72 -32.77 24.15 -11.98
CA THR A 72 -32.36 23.24 -13.07
C THR A 72 -31.29 22.24 -12.64
N GLU A 73 -30.98 22.12 -11.35
CA GLU A 73 -29.94 21.25 -10.84
C GLU A 73 -30.45 19.87 -10.46
N TYR A 74 -29.81 18.84 -10.97
CA TYR A 74 -30.08 17.43 -10.69
C TYR A 74 -28.81 16.68 -10.31
N ILE A 75 -28.96 15.68 -9.46
CA ILE A 75 -27.89 14.79 -9.03
C ILE A 75 -28.22 13.39 -9.49
N LEU A 76 -27.29 12.75 -10.22
CA LEU A 76 -27.36 11.32 -10.52
C LEU A 76 -26.84 10.55 -9.30
N VAL A 77 -27.74 9.85 -8.62
CA VAL A 77 -27.45 9.16 -7.36
C VAL A 77 -27.18 7.67 -7.53
N ALA A 78 -27.72 7.04 -8.59
CA ALA A 78 -27.45 5.65 -8.93
C ALA A 78 -27.87 5.32 -10.37
N VAL A 79 -27.34 4.23 -10.95
CA VAL A 79 -27.83 3.61 -12.18
C VAL A 79 -28.08 2.14 -11.90
N LYS A 80 -29.33 1.71 -11.98
CA LYS A 80 -29.79 0.37 -11.57
C LYS A 80 -30.54 -0.34 -12.70
N PRO A 81 -30.57 -1.69 -12.68
CA PRO A 81 -31.46 -2.46 -13.53
C PRO A 81 -32.93 -2.03 -13.36
N ARG A 82 -33.69 -2.03 -14.45
CA ARG A 82 -35.07 -1.54 -14.46
C ARG A 82 -35.95 -2.25 -13.43
N GLY A 83 -35.84 -3.56 -13.28
CA GLY A 83 -36.60 -4.34 -12.29
C GLY A 83 -36.37 -3.83 -10.88
N GLU A 84 -35.12 -3.66 -10.48
CA GLU A 84 -34.74 -3.23 -9.14
C GLU A 84 -35.28 -1.84 -8.77
N VAL A 85 -35.46 -0.94 -9.74
CA VAL A 85 -35.93 0.43 -9.47
C VAL A 85 -37.40 0.50 -9.15
N TYR A 86 -38.24 -0.41 -9.70
CA TYR A 86 -39.68 -0.35 -9.56
C TYR A 86 -40.26 -1.33 -8.55
N ASP A 87 -39.57 -2.43 -8.30
CA ASP A 87 -40.04 -3.49 -7.41
C ASP A 87 -39.79 -3.19 -5.92
N HIS A 88 -38.80 -2.33 -5.61
CA HIS A 88 -38.39 -1.98 -4.25
C HIS A 88 -38.17 -0.47 -4.10
N LEU A 89 -39.26 0.32 -4.19
CA LEU A 89 -39.21 1.78 -4.09
C LEU A 89 -38.74 2.30 -2.73
N ASP A 90 -38.96 1.52 -1.65
CA ASP A 90 -38.55 1.87 -0.29
C ASP A 90 -37.08 1.53 0.00
N ARG A 91 -36.42 0.90 -0.95
CA ARG A 91 -35.03 0.47 -0.88
C ARG A 91 -34.05 1.63 -0.76
N TYR A 92 -34.34 2.71 -1.47
CA TYR A 92 -33.40 3.83 -1.62
C TYR A 92 -33.79 4.99 -0.72
N ARG A 93 -32.90 5.36 0.21
CA ARG A 93 -33.00 6.56 1.05
C ARG A 93 -31.84 7.48 0.77
N TYR A 94 -32.06 8.75 0.94
CA TYR A 94 -31.03 9.76 0.97
C TYR A 94 -31.43 10.83 1.98
N GLN A 95 -30.42 11.42 2.56
CA GLN A 95 -30.57 12.44 3.58
C GLN A 95 -29.42 13.43 3.52
N ILE A 96 -29.57 14.56 4.17
CA ILE A 96 -28.45 15.43 4.49
C ILE A 96 -27.99 15.04 5.88
N ASN A 97 -26.71 14.70 6.02
CA ASN A 97 -26.13 14.37 7.31
C ASN A 97 -26.11 15.63 8.20
N PRO A 98 -26.69 15.61 9.41
CA PRO A 98 -26.79 16.80 10.25
C PRO A 98 -25.43 17.30 10.78
N VAL A 99 -24.41 16.45 10.79
CA VAL A 99 -23.06 16.81 11.27
C VAL A 99 -22.21 17.41 10.15
N THR A 100 -22.21 16.78 8.98
CA THR A 100 -21.34 17.19 7.87
C THR A 100 -22.05 18.11 6.86
N GLY A 101 -23.39 18.16 6.90
CA GLY A 101 -24.21 18.83 5.91
C GLY A 101 -24.12 18.19 4.51
N GLY A 102 -23.47 17.07 4.35
CA GLY A 102 -23.31 16.37 3.09
C GLY A 102 -24.51 15.47 2.75
N ILE A 103 -24.74 15.26 1.45
CA ILE A 103 -25.80 14.37 0.95
C ILE A 103 -25.31 12.92 1.06
N GLU A 104 -26.10 12.09 1.75
CA GLU A 104 -25.88 10.66 1.91
C GLU A 104 -26.94 9.86 1.17
N PHE A 105 -26.55 8.80 0.48
CA PHE A 105 -27.42 7.86 -0.20
C PHE A 105 -27.30 6.47 0.43
N LEU A 106 -28.45 5.83 0.68
CA LEU A 106 -28.57 4.56 1.39
C LEU A 106 -29.35 3.55 0.55
N ASP A 107 -28.84 2.34 0.40
CA ASP A 107 -29.52 1.16 -0.15
C ASP A 107 -29.88 0.22 1.00
N LEU A 108 -31.05 0.38 1.57
CA LEU A 108 -31.46 -0.33 2.79
C LEU A 108 -31.62 -1.85 2.59
N VAL A 109 -32.04 -2.29 1.39
CA VAL A 109 -32.21 -3.73 1.13
C VAL A 109 -30.88 -4.46 1.13
N VAL A 110 -29.85 -3.86 0.50
CA VAL A 110 -28.50 -4.46 0.54
C VAL A 110 -27.94 -4.43 1.96
N ALA A 111 -28.19 -3.36 2.70
CA ALA A 111 -27.75 -3.28 4.10
C ALA A 111 -28.44 -4.33 4.97
N GLU A 112 -29.75 -4.58 4.77
CA GLU A 112 -30.51 -5.61 5.46
C GLU A 112 -30.06 -7.03 5.08
N GLU A 113 -29.84 -7.30 3.78
CA GLU A 113 -29.36 -8.60 3.29
C GLU A 113 -27.97 -8.94 3.87
N VAL A 114 -27.13 -7.96 4.04
CA VAL A 114 -25.78 -8.13 4.58
C VAL A 114 -25.81 -8.38 6.09
N VAL A 115 -26.60 -7.65 6.86
CA VAL A 115 -26.74 -7.83 8.31
C VAL A 115 -27.60 -9.06 8.64
N GLY A 116 -28.57 -9.43 7.78
CA GLY A 116 -29.44 -10.61 7.94
C GLY A 116 -28.79 -11.96 7.57
N GLY A 117 -27.58 -11.95 7.04
CA GLY A 117 -26.69 -13.09 6.85
C GLY A 117 -27.21 -14.22 5.95
N ASN A 118 -26.66 -14.37 4.74
CA ASN A 118 -26.66 -15.64 3.97
C ASN A 118 -25.64 -16.66 4.49
N GLY A 119 -25.37 -16.67 5.79
CA GLY A 119 -24.63 -17.72 6.46
C GLY A 119 -25.60 -18.71 7.10
N ARG A 120 -25.92 -19.84 6.43
CA ARG A 120 -26.48 -20.98 7.15
C ARG A 120 -25.53 -21.34 8.29
N PRO A 121 -25.95 -21.26 9.57
CA PRO A 121 -25.14 -21.81 10.64
C PRO A 121 -25.17 -23.34 10.50
N GLU A 122 -23.99 -23.97 10.51
CA GLU A 122 -23.92 -25.37 10.92
C GLU A 122 -24.54 -25.48 12.33
N PRO A 123 -25.30 -26.55 12.63
CA PRO A 123 -25.96 -26.68 13.91
C PRO A 123 -24.92 -26.89 15.01
N SER A 124 -24.63 -25.80 15.74
CA SER A 124 -23.88 -25.85 17.00
C SER A 124 -24.84 -25.92 18.17
N PRO A 125 -24.56 -26.68 19.23
CA PRO A 125 -25.46 -26.84 20.34
C PRO A 125 -25.45 -25.62 21.26
N GLU A 126 -26.66 -25.16 21.57
CA GLU A 126 -27.05 -24.07 22.48
C GLU A 126 -26.92 -22.62 21.99
N PRO A 127 -28.03 -21.85 21.95
CA PRO A 127 -27.97 -20.42 21.62
C PRO A 127 -27.41 -19.65 22.81
N VAL A 128 -26.15 -19.28 22.73
CA VAL A 128 -25.63 -18.15 23.50
C VAL A 128 -26.28 -16.91 22.85
N GLU A 129 -27.10 -16.16 23.60
CA GLU A 129 -27.60 -14.86 23.15
C GLU A 129 -26.39 -13.98 22.80
N ALA A 130 -26.15 -13.80 21.50
CA ALA A 130 -25.05 -12.96 21.03
C ALA A 130 -25.38 -11.50 21.38
N VAL A 131 -24.54 -10.86 22.19
CA VAL A 131 -24.70 -9.45 22.57
C VAL A 131 -24.36 -8.59 21.33
N PRO A 132 -25.23 -7.63 20.92
CA PRO A 132 -24.92 -6.74 19.81
C PRO A 132 -23.63 -5.94 20.06
N LEU A 133 -22.82 -5.76 19.03
CA LEU A 133 -21.52 -5.07 19.12
C LEU A 133 -21.63 -3.64 19.63
N PHE A 134 -22.73 -2.97 19.34
CA PHE A 134 -22.97 -1.58 19.71
C PHE A 134 -24.00 -1.41 20.85
N ALA A 135 -24.27 -2.46 21.62
CA ALA A 135 -25.22 -2.42 22.74
C ALA A 135 -24.83 -1.41 23.84
N ALA A 136 -23.57 -1.02 23.91
CA ALA A 136 -23.08 -0.03 24.88
C ALA A 136 -23.40 1.43 24.49
N TYR A 137 -23.85 1.69 23.27
CA TYR A 137 -24.09 3.03 22.75
C TYR A 137 -25.57 3.28 22.50
N SER A 138 -26.10 4.42 22.96
CA SER A 138 -27.49 4.79 22.68
C SER A 138 -27.65 5.26 21.22
N PRO A 139 -28.87 5.16 20.63
CA PRO A 139 -29.16 5.71 19.31
C PRO A 139 -28.81 7.21 19.21
N GLU A 140 -29.06 7.98 20.26
CA GLU A 140 -28.78 9.41 20.33
C GLU A 140 -27.28 9.69 20.24
N GLN A 141 -26.47 8.93 20.97
CA GLN A 141 -24.99 9.03 20.91
C GLN A 141 -24.46 8.72 19.50
N LEU A 142 -25.00 7.70 18.85
CA LEU A 142 -24.61 7.36 17.48
C LEU A 142 -24.99 8.47 16.49
N LEU A 143 -26.16 9.10 16.66
CA LEU A 143 -26.59 10.24 15.84
C LEU A 143 -25.69 11.46 16.04
N GLU A 144 -25.32 11.79 17.28
CA GLU A 144 -24.37 12.88 17.60
C GLU A 144 -23.02 12.68 16.95
N LEU A 145 -22.57 11.43 16.80
CA LEU A 145 -21.35 11.08 16.07
C LEU A 145 -21.52 11.13 14.55
N GLY A 146 -22.72 11.38 14.02
CA GLY A 146 -23.00 11.51 12.60
C GLY A 146 -23.35 10.18 11.89
N VAL A 147 -23.75 9.17 12.67
CA VAL A 147 -24.29 7.92 12.09
C VAL A 147 -25.63 8.19 11.40
N ALA A 148 -25.83 7.61 10.24
CA ALA A 148 -27.05 7.77 9.46
C ALA A 148 -28.26 7.15 10.18
N GLU A 149 -29.29 7.95 10.48
CA GLU A 149 -30.49 7.54 11.22
C GLU A 149 -31.17 6.27 10.67
N PRO A 150 -31.37 6.10 9.35
CA PRO A 150 -32.02 4.92 8.79
C PRO A 150 -31.24 3.60 9.04
N LEU A 151 -29.99 3.65 9.42
CA LEU A 151 -29.15 2.45 9.70
C LEU A 151 -29.19 2.02 11.15
N LEU A 152 -29.67 2.86 12.08
CA LEU A 152 -29.71 2.54 13.51
C LEU A 152 -30.41 1.20 13.84
N PRO A 153 -31.58 0.85 13.24
CA PRO A 153 -32.23 -0.42 13.49
C PRO A 153 -31.42 -1.65 13.03
N LEU A 154 -30.54 -1.49 12.03
CA LEU A 154 -29.64 -2.54 11.54
C LEU A 154 -28.41 -2.62 12.44
N ILE A 155 -27.82 -1.49 12.83
CA ILE A 155 -26.67 -1.41 13.72
C ILE A 155 -26.96 -2.08 15.08
N ALA A 156 -28.16 -1.89 15.60
CA ALA A 156 -28.61 -2.54 16.84
C ALA A 156 -28.67 -4.07 16.79
N LYS A 157 -28.65 -4.66 15.59
CA LYS A 157 -28.71 -6.11 15.38
C LYS A 157 -27.36 -6.75 15.05
N ILE A 158 -26.33 -5.96 14.84
CA ILE A 158 -24.98 -6.47 14.46
C ILE A 158 -24.36 -7.16 15.66
N THR A 159 -24.06 -8.45 15.51
CA THR A 159 -23.46 -9.30 16.54
C THR A 159 -22.06 -9.78 16.17
N THR A 160 -21.69 -9.69 14.90
CA THR A 160 -20.39 -10.15 14.38
C THR A 160 -19.64 -9.08 13.60
N GLU A 161 -18.32 -9.20 13.57
CA GLU A 161 -17.46 -8.30 12.79
C GLU A 161 -17.74 -8.38 11.29
N ASP A 162 -18.10 -9.56 10.78
CA ASP A 162 -18.44 -9.75 9.36
C ASP A 162 -19.71 -8.97 8.98
N GLU A 163 -20.73 -8.97 9.84
CA GLU A 163 -21.94 -8.16 9.64
C GLU A 163 -21.62 -6.66 9.67
N LEU A 164 -20.74 -6.22 10.59
CA LEU A 164 -20.28 -4.83 10.66
C LEU A 164 -19.56 -4.43 9.37
N LEU A 165 -18.59 -5.22 8.92
CA LEU A 165 -17.84 -4.92 7.69
C LEU A 165 -18.74 -4.95 6.45
N GLY A 166 -19.70 -5.86 6.43
CA GLY A 166 -20.73 -5.90 5.42
C GLY A 166 -21.52 -4.60 5.39
N LEU A 167 -22.05 -4.14 6.52
CA LEU A 167 -22.80 -2.87 6.61
C LEU A 167 -21.93 -1.68 6.17
N VAL A 168 -20.70 -1.57 6.67
CA VAL A 168 -19.77 -0.47 6.35
C VAL A 168 -19.51 -0.35 4.84
N SER A 169 -19.49 -1.47 4.11
CA SER A 169 -19.30 -1.48 2.66
C SER A 169 -20.40 -0.72 1.88
N TYR A 170 -21.57 -0.56 2.48
CA TYR A 170 -22.74 0.08 1.87
C TYR A 170 -23.21 1.33 2.63
N ALA A 171 -22.73 1.54 3.84
CA ALA A 171 -23.05 2.72 4.65
C ALA A 171 -22.38 3.99 4.10
N PRO A 172 -22.92 5.18 4.43
CA PRO A 172 -22.20 6.43 4.25
C PRO A 172 -20.84 6.41 4.94
N GLN A 173 -19.90 7.13 4.35
CA GLN A 173 -18.50 7.10 4.79
C GLN A 173 -18.35 7.43 6.28
N LEU A 174 -18.95 8.54 6.77
CA LEU A 174 -18.87 8.93 8.17
C LEU A 174 -19.45 7.85 9.09
N THR A 175 -20.63 7.30 8.74
CA THR A 175 -21.22 6.19 9.48
C THR A 175 -20.27 5.00 9.59
N GLY A 176 -19.65 4.60 8.48
CA GLY A 176 -18.68 3.50 8.47
C GLY A 176 -17.45 3.77 9.34
N GLU A 177 -16.89 4.97 9.26
CA GLU A 177 -15.72 5.38 10.05
C GLU A 177 -16.02 5.41 11.54
N VAL A 178 -17.16 5.96 11.94
CA VAL A 178 -17.62 6.01 13.35
C VAL A 178 -17.80 4.61 13.90
N LEU A 179 -18.53 3.73 13.18
CA LEU A 179 -18.79 2.37 13.65
C LEU A 179 -17.50 1.55 13.79
N LEU A 180 -16.57 1.68 12.83
CA LEU A 180 -15.27 1.00 12.92
C LEU A 180 -14.44 1.51 14.09
N ALA A 181 -14.39 2.83 14.31
CA ALA A 181 -13.64 3.42 15.40
C ALA A 181 -14.19 3.00 16.78
N LEU A 182 -15.51 2.99 16.95
CA LEU A 182 -16.18 2.52 18.18
C LEU A 182 -15.92 1.02 18.42
N HIS A 183 -15.99 0.21 17.37
CA HIS A 183 -15.70 -1.22 17.46
C HIS A 183 -14.23 -1.50 17.82
N ASP A 184 -13.30 -0.67 17.35
CA ASP A 184 -11.87 -0.75 17.68
C ASP A 184 -11.56 -0.27 19.14
N GLY A 185 -12.59 0.11 19.90
CA GLY A 185 -12.47 0.52 21.29
C GLY A 185 -12.06 1.99 21.48
N THR A 186 -12.18 2.82 20.43
CA THR A 186 -12.02 4.26 20.54
C THR A 186 -13.19 4.83 21.34
N SER A 187 -12.93 5.71 22.33
CA SER A 187 -13.99 6.31 23.12
C SER A 187 -14.89 7.21 22.28
N PRO A 188 -16.19 7.38 22.61
CA PRO A 188 -17.08 8.30 21.88
C PRO A 188 -16.52 9.72 21.79
N GLU A 189 -15.86 10.21 22.85
CA GLU A 189 -15.22 11.52 22.88
C GLU A 189 -14.06 11.62 21.88
N ASP A 190 -13.21 10.57 21.81
CA ASP A 190 -12.13 10.50 20.83
C ASP A 190 -12.66 10.35 19.40
N VAL A 191 -13.75 9.60 19.19
CA VAL A 191 -14.41 9.49 17.89
C VAL A 191 -15.00 10.85 17.48
N LEU A 192 -15.63 11.56 18.39
CA LEU A 192 -16.13 12.92 18.16
C LEU A 192 -14.99 13.85 17.73
N GLU A 193 -13.86 13.83 18.44
CA GLU A 193 -12.72 14.71 18.15
C GLU A 193 -11.95 14.29 16.89
N GLN A 194 -11.71 12.99 16.69
CA GLN A 194 -10.80 12.49 15.68
C GLN A 194 -11.48 12.13 14.35
N VAL A 195 -12.76 11.76 14.38
CA VAL A 195 -13.52 11.30 13.21
C VAL A 195 -14.59 12.30 12.82
N THR A 196 -15.41 12.73 13.76
CA THR A 196 -16.60 13.55 13.49
C THR A 196 -16.25 15.04 13.40
N ALA A 197 -15.60 15.63 14.40
CA ALA A 197 -15.32 17.06 14.45
C ALA A 197 -14.53 17.59 13.23
N PRO A 198 -13.56 16.88 12.65
CA PRO A 198 -12.83 17.36 11.48
C PRO A 198 -13.66 17.49 10.19
N VAL A 199 -14.82 16.82 10.13
CA VAL A 199 -15.72 16.85 8.98
C VAL A 199 -17.05 17.52 9.31
N ALA A 200 -17.26 17.88 10.59
CA ALA A 200 -18.44 18.62 11.05
C ALA A 200 -18.42 20.05 10.50
N VAL A 201 -19.60 20.58 10.23
CA VAL A 201 -19.80 21.97 9.83
C VAL A 201 -20.06 22.81 11.08
N GLU A 202 -19.45 24.00 11.17
CA GLU A 202 -19.58 24.89 12.34
C GLU A 202 -20.99 25.54 12.43
N GLU A 203 -21.73 25.61 11.31
CA GLU A 203 -23.07 26.19 11.24
C GLU A 203 -24.16 25.13 11.41
N GLU A 204 -25.32 25.50 11.94
CA GLU A 204 -26.49 24.62 12.01
C GLU A 204 -26.91 24.16 10.61
N VAL A 205 -27.01 22.86 10.40
CA VAL A 205 -27.30 22.26 9.10
C VAL A 205 -28.80 22.20 8.87
N ASP A 206 -29.31 22.92 7.87
CA ASP A 206 -30.67 22.69 7.35
C ASP A 206 -30.69 21.39 6.52
N THR A 207 -31.27 20.33 7.10
CA THR A 207 -31.39 19.01 6.47
C THR A 207 -32.40 18.96 5.32
N ALA A 208 -33.11 20.05 5.03
CA ALA A 208 -34.03 20.19 3.90
C ALA A 208 -33.42 20.96 2.72
N ASP A 209 -32.30 21.68 2.92
CA ASP A 209 -31.67 22.48 1.87
C ASP A 209 -30.61 21.67 1.09
N TYR A 210 -31.07 20.91 0.09
CA TYR A 210 -30.19 20.13 -0.79
C TYR A 210 -29.32 21.01 -1.72
N ALA A 211 -29.73 22.25 -2.01
CA ALA A 211 -28.91 23.15 -2.81
C ALA A 211 -27.68 23.62 -2.06
N ALA A 212 -27.81 23.98 -0.79
CA ALA A 212 -26.68 24.28 0.09
C ALA A 212 -25.82 23.04 0.34
N ALA A 213 -26.43 21.88 0.57
CA ALA A 213 -25.71 20.62 0.78
C ALA A 213 -24.81 20.22 -0.41
N LEU A 214 -25.17 20.55 -1.64
CA LEU A 214 -24.36 20.33 -2.84
C LEU A 214 -23.04 21.09 -2.86
N THR A 215 -22.95 22.20 -2.17
CA THR A 215 -21.75 23.02 -2.15
C THR A 215 -20.77 22.59 -1.04
N ARG A 216 -21.18 21.68 -0.17
CA ARG A 216 -20.41 21.27 0.99
C ARG A 216 -19.38 20.17 0.66
N PRO A 217 -18.18 20.23 1.24
CA PRO A 217 -17.10 19.26 0.95
C PRO A 217 -17.45 17.78 1.25
N ALA A 218 -18.40 17.56 2.19
CA ALA A 218 -18.85 16.21 2.54
C ALA A 218 -19.78 15.60 1.47
N THR A 219 -20.36 16.43 0.60
CA THR A 219 -21.10 15.97 -0.59
C THR A 219 -20.07 15.77 -1.69
N ALA A 220 -19.56 14.57 -1.83
CA ALA A 220 -18.64 14.24 -2.91
C ALA A 220 -19.41 14.15 -4.24
N VAL A 221 -19.31 15.19 -5.06
CA VAL A 221 -20.00 15.32 -6.36
C VAL A 221 -18.99 15.58 -7.46
N THR A 222 -18.98 14.73 -8.47
CA THR A 222 -18.18 14.93 -9.68
C THR A 222 -18.90 15.90 -10.62
N THR A 223 -18.29 17.03 -10.96
CA THR A 223 -18.93 18.08 -11.78
C THR A 223 -18.56 18.03 -13.26
N ALA A 224 -17.59 17.24 -13.67
CA ALA A 224 -17.01 17.37 -14.99
C ALA A 224 -17.41 16.26 -15.96
N ASP A 225 -18.02 16.64 -17.08
CA ASP A 225 -18.18 15.79 -18.27
C ASP A 225 -16.84 15.26 -18.80
N ALA A 226 -15.78 16.05 -18.69
CA ALA A 226 -14.45 15.69 -19.13
C ALA A 226 -13.86 14.56 -18.28
N ASP A 227 -14.02 14.64 -16.96
CA ASP A 227 -13.47 13.65 -16.03
C ASP A 227 -14.21 12.31 -16.12
N LEU A 228 -15.55 12.34 -16.24
CA LEU A 228 -16.33 11.12 -16.44
C LEU A 228 -16.09 10.50 -17.82
N ARG A 229 -15.94 11.33 -18.85
CA ARG A 229 -15.62 10.88 -20.20
C ARG A 229 -14.27 10.18 -20.24
N GLU A 230 -13.25 10.77 -19.62
CA GLU A 230 -11.92 10.21 -19.53
C GLU A 230 -11.91 8.88 -18.76
N VAL A 231 -12.65 8.79 -17.63
CA VAL A 231 -12.80 7.57 -16.86
C VAL A 231 -13.59 6.48 -17.59
N LEU A 232 -14.63 6.85 -18.32
CA LEU A 232 -15.48 5.92 -19.07
C LEU A 232 -14.85 5.46 -20.40
N GLU A 233 -14.16 6.35 -21.11
CA GLU A 233 -13.52 6.04 -22.39
C GLU A 233 -12.20 5.31 -22.23
N GLN A 234 -11.40 5.65 -21.22
CA GLN A 234 -10.07 5.06 -21.01
C GLN A 234 -10.12 3.82 -20.13
N GLY A 235 -11.22 3.57 -19.41
CA GLY A 235 -11.27 2.47 -18.43
C GLY A 235 -10.18 2.63 -17.35
N ASP A 236 -9.88 3.88 -16.99
CA ASP A 236 -8.60 4.23 -16.38
C ASP A 236 -8.51 3.79 -14.93
N PHE A 237 -7.90 2.63 -14.75
CA PHE A 237 -7.35 2.15 -13.50
C PHE A 237 -6.37 3.17 -12.86
N GLY A 238 -5.89 4.15 -13.62
CA GLY A 238 -4.89 5.14 -13.20
C GLY A 238 -5.39 6.09 -12.11
N ARG A 239 -6.58 6.65 -12.26
CA ARG A 239 -7.13 7.61 -11.27
C ARG A 239 -7.48 6.94 -9.94
N TRP A 240 -7.96 5.70 -9.98
CA TRP A 240 -8.15 4.91 -8.75
C TRP A 240 -6.84 4.69 -8.00
N LYS A 241 -5.73 4.56 -8.70
CA LYS A 241 -4.39 4.37 -8.11
C LYS A 241 -3.90 5.56 -7.28
N VAL A 242 -4.51 6.73 -7.39
CA VAL A 242 -4.10 7.96 -6.66
C VAL A 242 -5.17 8.53 -5.73
N TYR A 243 -6.27 7.82 -5.52
CA TYR A 243 -7.34 8.26 -4.63
C TYR A 243 -6.90 8.28 -3.16
N LEU A 244 -7.12 9.40 -2.47
CA LEU A 244 -6.82 9.60 -1.06
C LEU A 244 -8.11 9.61 -0.24
N HIS A 245 -8.21 8.66 0.68
CA HIS A 245 -9.34 8.60 1.61
C HIS A 245 -9.30 9.79 2.60
N PRO A 246 -10.45 10.36 3.02
CA PRO A 246 -10.49 11.52 3.94
C PRO A 246 -9.71 11.32 5.26
N THR A 247 -9.76 10.12 5.87
CA THR A 247 -8.96 9.83 7.07
C THR A 247 -7.45 9.90 6.82
N GLN A 248 -7.01 9.55 5.60
CA GLN A 248 -5.63 9.65 5.19
C GLN A 248 -5.21 11.11 4.92
N ARG A 249 -6.15 11.96 4.50
CA ARG A 249 -5.91 13.39 4.22
C ARG A 249 -5.35 14.10 5.44
N LYS A 250 -5.87 13.83 6.64
CA LYS A 250 -5.34 14.39 7.90
C LYS A 250 -3.88 14.07 8.10
N LEU A 251 -3.45 12.84 7.79
CA LEU A 251 -2.04 12.43 7.92
C LEU A 251 -1.14 13.11 6.88
N VAL A 252 -1.69 13.40 5.71
CA VAL A 252 -1.01 14.13 4.63
C VAL A 252 -0.81 15.59 4.98
N GLU A 253 -1.83 16.26 5.50
CA GLU A 253 -1.86 17.71 5.71
C GLU A 253 -1.27 18.13 7.05
N LYS A 254 -1.20 17.23 8.03
CA LYS A 254 -0.68 17.51 9.37
C LYS A 254 0.75 18.02 9.36
N ASP A 255 1.02 19.07 10.12
CA ASP A 255 2.37 19.55 10.38
C ASP A 255 3.01 18.75 11.52
N TYR A 256 4.11 18.10 11.21
CA TYR A 256 4.87 17.31 12.16
C TYR A 256 6.09 18.08 12.65
N SER A 257 6.35 18.05 13.96
CA SER A 257 7.52 18.72 14.56
C SER A 257 8.86 18.05 14.24
N GLY A 258 8.87 16.96 13.50
CA GLY A 258 10.05 16.18 13.11
C GLY A 258 9.66 14.97 12.27
N PRO A 259 10.46 13.89 12.28
CA PRO A 259 10.15 12.68 11.53
C PRO A 259 8.80 12.08 11.92
N ALA A 260 8.01 11.71 10.92
CA ALA A 260 6.70 11.08 11.11
C ALA A 260 6.61 9.75 10.37
N ARG A 261 5.82 8.81 10.90
CA ARG A 261 5.62 7.48 10.31
C ARG A 261 4.14 7.17 10.12
N VAL A 262 3.82 6.60 8.97
CA VAL A 262 2.53 5.99 8.68
C VAL A 262 2.74 4.52 8.35
N SER A 263 2.29 3.64 9.24
CA SER A 263 2.29 2.19 9.02
C SER A 263 0.92 1.72 8.54
N GLY A 264 0.87 0.52 7.97
CA GLY A 264 -0.41 -0.05 7.54
C GLY A 264 -0.20 -1.36 6.79
N GLY A 265 -1.23 -2.20 6.73
CA GLY A 265 -1.22 -3.45 5.99
C GLY A 265 -1.25 -3.28 4.47
N PRO A 266 -1.37 -4.39 3.74
CA PRO A 266 -1.54 -4.38 2.29
C PRO A 266 -2.81 -3.63 1.89
N GLY A 267 -2.76 -2.91 0.78
CA GLY A 267 -3.95 -2.22 0.24
C GLY A 267 -4.46 -1.02 1.04
N THR A 268 -3.82 -0.65 2.17
CA THR A 268 -4.26 0.49 3.01
C THR A 268 -3.88 1.86 2.46
N GLY A 269 -3.25 1.95 1.29
CA GLY A 269 -2.96 3.22 0.62
C GLY A 269 -1.72 3.97 1.11
N LYS A 270 -0.77 3.32 1.79
CA LYS A 270 0.50 3.93 2.26
C LYS A 270 1.23 4.73 1.18
N THR A 271 1.41 4.15 0.01
CA THR A 271 2.05 4.78 -1.15
C THR A 271 1.29 6.03 -1.60
N ILE A 272 -0.06 6.00 -1.55
CA ILE A 272 -0.89 7.15 -1.89
C ILE A 272 -0.72 8.26 -0.88
N VAL A 273 -0.71 7.92 0.41
CA VAL A 273 -0.40 8.88 1.48
C VAL A 273 0.98 9.52 1.26
N ALA A 274 2.00 8.73 0.88
CA ALA A 274 3.33 9.25 0.56
C ALA A 274 3.31 10.22 -0.63
N LEU A 275 2.63 9.88 -1.74
CA LEU A 275 2.52 10.73 -2.93
C LEU A 275 1.81 12.06 -2.65
N HIS A 276 0.65 11.99 -1.95
CA HIS A 276 -0.07 13.20 -1.55
C HIS A 276 0.74 14.04 -0.56
N ARG A 277 1.51 13.40 0.35
CA ARG A 277 2.42 14.12 1.24
C ARG A 277 3.51 14.85 0.46
N VAL A 278 4.09 14.23 -0.56
CA VAL A 278 5.06 14.89 -1.46
C VAL A 278 4.44 16.11 -2.11
N LYS A 279 3.24 15.97 -2.71
CA LYS A 279 2.50 17.11 -3.29
C LYS A 279 2.31 18.21 -2.28
N HIS A 280 1.77 17.91 -1.10
CA HIS A 280 1.52 18.87 -0.02
C HIS A 280 2.79 19.61 0.42
N LEU A 281 3.93 18.92 0.51
CA LEU A 281 5.21 19.54 0.83
C LEU A 281 5.72 20.45 -0.28
N VAL A 282 5.60 20.02 -1.55
CA VAL A 282 6.03 20.83 -2.71
C VAL A 282 5.19 22.10 -2.84
N ASP A 283 3.86 22.01 -2.66
CA ASP A 283 2.94 23.15 -2.75
C ASP A 283 3.28 24.26 -1.73
N ARG A 284 3.89 23.89 -0.60
CA ARG A 284 4.32 24.85 0.46
C ARG A 284 5.75 25.39 0.29
N LEU A 285 6.50 24.88 -0.66
CA LEU A 285 7.86 25.37 -0.93
C LEU A 285 7.81 26.69 -1.72
N PRO A 286 8.69 27.62 -1.40
CA PRO A 286 8.85 28.83 -2.21
C PRO A 286 9.13 28.47 -3.68
N ALA A 287 8.73 29.37 -4.58
CA ALA A 287 9.05 29.22 -6.00
C ALA A 287 10.57 29.10 -6.19
N GLY A 288 11.01 28.12 -6.97
CA GLY A 288 12.43 27.86 -7.23
C GLY A 288 12.65 26.59 -8.02
N GLY A 289 13.77 26.52 -8.75
CA GLY A 289 14.06 25.47 -9.75
C GLY A 289 14.79 24.23 -9.23
N GLY A 290 14.91 23.99 -7.93
CA GLY A 290 15.66 22.86 -7.39
C GLY A 290 14.77 21.70 -6.91
N LYS A 291 15.29 20.46 -6.98
CA LYS A 291 14.64 19.25 -6.40
C LYS A 291 14.79 19.25 -4.87
N ALA A 292 13.87 19.95 -4.20
CA ALA A 292 13.92 20.15 -2.75
C ALA A 292 13.34 18.99 -1.94
N VAL A 293 12.54 18.13 -2.54
CA VAL A 293 11.93 16.94 -1.91
C VAL A 293 12.55 15.69 -2.50
N LEU A 294 12.95 14.74 -1.65
CA LEU A 294 13.31 13.39 -2.04
C LEU A 294 12.10 12.48 -1.80
N LEU A 295 11.68 11.74 -2.83
CA LEU A 295 10.81 10.58 -2.71
C LEU A 295 11.63 9.34 -3.06
N THR A 296 11.82 8.46 -2.09
CA THR A 296 12.65 7.27 -2.28
C THR A 296 11.98 6.00 -1.83
N THR A 297 12.36 4.90 -2.44
CA THR A 297 11.91 3.54 -2.13
C THR A 297 13.04 2.55 -2.34
N PHE A 298 12.85 1.31 -1.90
CA PHE A 298 13.86 0.26 -2.03
C PHE A 298 13.95 -0.29 -3.46
N ASN A 299 12.84 -0.46 -4.16
CA ASN A 299 12.79 -1.14 -5.46
C ASN A 299 12.84 -0.15 -6.64
N LYS A 300 13.62 -0.49 -7.70
CA LYS A 300 13.71 0.34 -8.92
C LYS A 300 12.38 0.47 -9.66
N ASN A 301 11.65 -0.65 -9.80
CA ASN A 301 10.37 -0.67 -10.51
C ASN A 301 9.34 0.20 -9.81
N LEU A 302 9.36 0.19 -8.46
CA LEU A 302 8.47 1.03 -7.68
C LEU A 302 8.80 2.51 -7.83
N ALA A 303 10.09 2.88 -7.97
CA ALA A 303 10.47 4.27 -8.18
C ALA A 303 9.92 4.83 -9.50
N ALA A 304 9.93 4.05 -10.57
CA ALA A 304 9.35 4.44 -11.86
C ALA A 304 7.81 4.57 -11.79
N ASP A 305 7.14 3.64 -11.10
CA ASP A 305 5.69 3.70 -10.87
C ASP A 305 5.30 4.91 -10.00
N LEU A 306 6.09 5.24 -8.97
CA LEU A 306 5.89 6.43 -8.14
C LEU A 306 5.98 7.73 -8.96
N GLU A 307 6.91 7.79 -9.91
CA GLU A 307 7.05 8.96 -10.80
C GLU A 307 5.83 9.15 -11.67
N GLN A 308 5.36 8.08 -12.33
CA GLN A 308 4.15 8.11 -13.16
C GLN A 308 2.91 8.49 -12.34
N ARG A 309 2.75 7.91 -11.15
CA ARG A 309 1.63 8.24 -10.26
C ARG A 309 1.69 9.68 -9.74
N LEU A 310 2.89 10.20 -9.45
CA LEU A 310 3.03 11.59 -9.01
C LEU A 310 2.69 12.57 -10.14
N ILE A 311 3.11 12.28 -11.37
CA ILE A 311 2.73 13.07 -12.56
C ILE A 311 1.21 13.05 -12.76
N ALA A 312 0.59 11.86 -12.67
CA ALA A 312 -0.86 11.72 -12.79
C ALA A 312 -1.63 12.45 -11.68
N LEU A 313 -1.08 12.51 -10.45
CA LEU A 313 -1.69 13.17 -9.30
C LEU A 313 -1.53 14.68 -9.30
N ALA A 314 -0.34 15.18 -9.67
CA ALA A 314 0.09 16.56 -9.38
C ALA A 314 0.67 17.30 -10.59
N GLY A 315 0.79 16.63 -11.73
CA GLY A 315 1.35 17.20 -12.95
C GLY A 315 2.90 17.19 -12.99
N GLU A 316 3.44 17.48 -14.16
CA GLU A 316 4.88 17.47 -14.41
C GLU A 316 5.62 18.57 -13.63
N GLU A 317 4.98 19.72 -13.40
CA GLU A 317 5.57 20.84 -12.66
C GLU A 317 5.93 20.47 -11.22
N VAL A 318 5.04 19.78 -10.51
CA VAL A 318 5.31 19.28 -9.17
C VAL A 318 6.37 18.18 -9.21
N ALA A 319 6.26 17.25 -10.15
CA ALA A 319 7.21 16.14 -10.29
C ALA A 319 8.63 16.63 -10.59
N ALA A 320 8.81 17.70 -11.36
CA ALA A 320 10.11 18.30 -11.66
C ALA A 320 10.84 18.83 -10.40
N ARG A 321 10.10 19.17 -9.35
CA ARG A 321 10.65 19.65 -8.05
C ARG A 321 10.98 18.51 -7.08
N VAL A 322 10.71 17.27 -7.45
CA VAL A 322 10.93 16.07 -6.63
C VAL A 322 12.06 15.24 -7.22
N HIS A 323 12.96 14.76 -6.39
CA HIS A 323 13.93 13.75 -6.79
C HIS A 323 13.33 12.37 -6.47
N ILE A 324 12.86 11.66 -7.50
CA ILE A 324 12.26 10.33 -7.36
C ILE A 324 13.32 9.30 -7.77
N THR A 325 13.70 8.42 -6.84
CA THR A 325 14.75 7.44 -7.13
C THR A 325 14.70 6.28 -6.12
N ASN A 326 15.30 5.13 -6.46
CA ASN A 326 15.53 4.11 -5.46
C ASN A 326 16.78 4.43 -4.61
N VAL A 327 16.79 3.93 -3.39
CA VAL A 327 17.81 4.27 -2.39
C VAL A 327 19.21 3.77 -2.78
N ASP A 328 19.34 2.64 -3.47
CA ASP A 328 20.65 2.10 -3.92
C ASP A 328 21.23 2.89 -5.10
N LYS A 329 20.35 3.38 -6.00
CA LYS A 329 20.77 4.28 -7.09
C LYS A 329 21.27 5.61 -6.50
N LEU A 330 20.53 6.16 -5.54
CA LEU A 330 20.90 7.37 -4.83
C LEU A 330 22.28 7.23 -4.16
N ALA A 331 22.50 6.12 -3.43
CA ALA A 331 23.80 5.84 -2.82
C ALA A 331 24.93 5.78 -3.85
N GLY A 332 24.67 5.14 -4.99
CA GLY A 332 25.63 5.07 -6.09
C GLY A 332 25.98 6.43 -6.71
N GLU A 333 24.99 7.31 -6.86
CA GLU A 333 25.17 8.67 -7.36
C GLU A 333 26.03 9.52 -6.40
N ILE A 334 25.81 9.38 -5.09
CA ILE A 334 26.60 10.10 -4.07
C ILE A 334 28.06 9.69 -4.11
N VAL A 335 28.32 8.37 -4.16
CA VAL A 335 29.71 7.89 -4.24
C VAL A 335 30.36 8.33 -5.53
N ALA A 336 29.67 8.22 -6.67
CA ALA A 336 30.21 8.66 -7.97
C ALA A 336 30.51 10.16 -8.03
N GLN A 337 29.68 11.00 -7.40
CA GLN A 337 29.91 12.44 -7.30
C GLN A 337 31.11 12.79 -6.41
N SER A 338 31.32 12.02 -5.31
CA SER A 338 32.40 12.28 -4.36
C SER A 338 33.74 11.70 -4.80
N GLU A 339 33.75 10.55 -5.46
CA GLU A 339 34.93 9.78 -5.84
C GLU A 339 35.11 9.73 -7.35
N ARG A 340 35.33 10.91 -7.97
CA ARG A 340 35.51 11.04 -9.42
C ARG A 340 36.57 10.07 -9.95
N GLY A 341 36.17 9.16 -10.86
CA GLY A 341 37.06 8.27 -11.58
C GLY A 341 37.38 6.92 -10.92
N ARG A 342 36.78 6.59 -9.78
CA ARG A 342 36.99 5.29 -9.08
C ARG A 342 35.73 4.42 -9.11
N ALA A 343 35.09 4.26 -10.27
CA ALA A 343 33.95 3.35 -10.38
C ALA A 343 34.41 1.90 -10.24
N ARG A 344 34.00 1.22 -9.16
CA ARG A 344 34.19 -0.22 -8.99
C ARG A 344 33.04 -1.00 -9.62
N ARG A 345 33.30 -2.19 -10.16
CA ARG A 345 32.26 -3.08 -10.66
C ARG A 345 31.40 -3.60 -9.49
N ARG A 346 30.11 -3.44 -9.58
CA ARG A 346 29.16 -3.81 -8.53
C ARG A 346 28.85 -5.31 -8.57
N LEU A 347 28.86 -5.94 -7.42
CA LEU A 347 28.43 -7.32 -7.21
C LEU A 347 27.01 -7.34 -6.63
N ASP A 348 26.18 -8.26 -7.13
CA ASP A 348 24.97 -8.69 -6.47
C ASP A 348 25.29 -9.63 -5.28
N ASP A 349 24.30 -9.93 -4.43
CA ASP A 349 24.51 -10.74 -3.24
C ASP A 349 24.93 -12.19 -3.57
N GLU A 350 24.56 -12.73 -4.73
CA GLU A 350 24.96 -14.07 -5.16
C GLU A 350 26.47 -14.10 -5.48
N LYS A 351 26.92 -13.15 -6.29
CA LYS A 351 28.35 -13.01 -6.61
C LYS A 351 29.18 -12.64 -5.38
N ALA A 352 28.64 -11.79 -4.51
CA ALA A 352 29.31 -11.44 -3.26
C ALA A 352 29.50 -12.66 -2.34
N ARG A 353 28.53 -13.58 -2.27
CA ARG A 353 28.71 -14.86 -1.54
C ARG A 353 29.72 -15.77 -2.21
N LYS A 354 29.74 -15.82 -3.53
CA LYS A 354 30.76 -16.60 -4.25
C LYS A 354 32.16 -16.11 -3.93
N GLU A 355 32.40 -14.81 -3.85
CA GLU A 355 33.71 -14.28 -3.43
C GLU A 355 34.09 -14.71 -1.98
N TRP A 356 33.09 -14.88 -1.09
CA TRP A 356 33.29 -15.47 0.22
C TRP A 356 33.65 -16.96 0.12
N ASP A 357 32.96 -17.76 -0.69
CA ASP A 357 33.27 -19.18 -0.90
C ASP A 357 34.70 -19.37 -1.42
N ASP A 358 35.10 -18.58 -2.42
CA ASP A 358 36.42 -18.60 -3.00
C ASP A 358 37.50 -18.24 -1.95
N LEU A 359 37.25 -17.22 -1.11
CA LEU A 359 38.16 -16.84 -0.02
C LEU A 359 38.30 -17.97 1.03
N LEU A 360 37.18 -18.58 1.42
CA LEU A 360 37.20 -19.67 2.42
C LEU A 360 37.95 -20.90 1.93
N ALA A 361 37.84 -21.21 0.64
CA ALA A 361 38.58 -22.28 -0.01
C ALA A 361 40.11 -21.99 0.02
N GLU A 362 40.54 -20.75 -0.31
CA GLU A 362 41.92 -20.30 -0.27
C GLU A 362 42.51 -20.34 1.15
N GLU A 363 41.68 -19.99 2.16
CA GLU A 363 42.10 -19.97 3.57
C GLU A 363 42.01 -21.35 4.26
N ASN A 364 41.54 -22.40 3.57
CA ASN A 364 41.19 -23.70 4.13
C ASN A 364 40.26 -23.58 5.35
N GLU A 365 39.35 -22.62 5.33
CA GLU A 365 38.42 -22.35 6.43
C GLU A 365 37.19 -23.23 6.30
N THR A 366 36.96 -24.11 7.27
CA THR A 366 35.83 -25.06 7.27
C THR A 366 34.81 -24.80 8.37
N ARG A 367 35.13 -23.92 9.33
CA ARG A 367 34.26 -23.64 10.49
C ARG A 367 33.12 -22.72 10.16
N TRP A 368 33.30 -21.81 9.18
CA TRP A 368 32.34 -20.81 8.79
C TRP A 368 31.95 -20.99 7.34
N ASP A 369 30.66 -20.93 7.06
CA ASP A 369 30.13 -20.89 5.69
C ASP A 369 30.03 -19.46 5.13
N ALA A 370 30.14 -19.34 3.82
CA ALA A 370 30.07 -18.04 3.14
C ALA A 370 28.77 -17.28 3.41
N GLY A 371 27.65 -17.98 3.54
CA GLY A 371 26.37 -17.38 3.86
C GLY A 371 26.38 -16.74 5.25
N PHE A 372 26.92 -17.43 6.26
CA PHE A 372 27.08 -16.90 7.62
C PHE A 372 27.97 -15.65 7.63
N LEU A 373 29.14 -15.73 6.98
CA LEU A 373 30.08 -14.59 6.95
C LEU A 373 29.56 -13.41 6.19
N HIS A 374 28.90 -13.65 5.05
CA HIS A 374 28.25 -12.60 4.28
C HIS A 374 27.18 -11.86 5.10
N GLU A 375 26.35 -12.59 5.82
CA GLU A 375 25.34 -12.00 6.70
C GLU A 375 25.96 -11.29 7.90
N GLU A 376 26.96 -11.88 8.57
CA GLU A 376 27.64 -11.27 9.71
C GLU A 376 28.31 -9.95 9.30
N TRP A 377 29.02 -9.97 8.18
CA TRP A 377 29.62 -8.78 7.61
C TRP A 377 28.59 -7.72 7.22
N SER A 378 27.55 -8.12 6.49
CA SER A 378 26.59 -7.17 5.94
C SER A 378 25.62 -6.59 6.98
N GLN A 379 25.18 -7.40 7.97
CA GLN A 379 24.20 -6.97 8.97
C GLN A 379 24.81 -6.43 10.25
N VAL A 380 25.95 -6.99 10.69
CA VAL A 380 26.59 -6.59 11.93
C VAL A 380 27.71 -5.57 11.66
N ILE A 381 28.71 -5.92 10.85
CA ILE A 381 29.88 -5.07 10.65
C ILE A 381 29.50 -3.83 9.83
N LEU A 382 29.02 -3.97 8.60
CA LEU A 382 28.57 -2.84 7.77
C LEU A 382 27.28 -2.24 8.32
N GLY A 383 26.33 -3.08 8.72
CA GLY A 383 25.03 -2.62 9.20
C GLY A 383 25.12 -1.66 10.38
N GLN A 384 26.06 -1.86 11.29
CA GLN A 384 26.32 -0.98 12.44
C GLN A 384 27.45 0.03 12.16
N GLY A 385 28.06 0.02 10.96
CA GLY A 385 29.14 0.94 10.58
C GLY A 385 30.43 0.72 11.39
N LEU A 386 30.71 -0.50 11.81
CA LEU A 386 31.87 -0.84 12.64
C LEU A 386 33.17 -0.73 11.82
N ARG A 387 34.15 -0.03 12.36
CA ARG A 387 35.42 0.25 11.67
C ARG A 387 36.63 -0.44 12.29
N THR A 388 36.48 -0.91 13.52
CA THR A 388 37.55 -1.53 14.28
C THR A 388 37.13 -2.87 14.85
N GLN A 389 38.12 -3.78 15.03
CA GLN A 389 37.94 -5.06 15.68
C GLN A 389 37.38 -4.89 17.11
N HIS A 390 37.78 -3.82 17.79
CA HIS A 390 37.32 -3.51 19.14
C HIS A 390 35.82 -3.19 19.19
N GLU A 391 35.32 -2.41 18.25
CA GLU A 391 33.89 -2.15 18.10
C GLU A 391 33.13 -3.44 17.81
N TYR A 392 33.64 -4.30 16.92
CA TYR A 392 33.00 -5.56 16.61
C TYR A 392 32.95 -6.51 17.84
N PHE A 393 33.94 -6.49 18.71
CA PHE A 393 33.92 -7.28 19.94
C PHE A 393 32.78 -6.88 20.88
N ARG A 394 32.32 -5.63 20.85
CA ARG A 394 31.23 -5.09 21.67
C ARG A 394 29.89 -5.03 20.93
N ALA A 395 29.89 -5.31 19.63
CA ALA A 395 28.71 -5.18 18.80
C ALA A 395 27.59 -6.13 19.26
N ARG A 396 26.36 -5.61 19.31
CA ARG A 396 25.15 -6.42 19.50
C ARG A 396 24.85 -7.18 18.22
N ARG A 397 24.57 -8.46 18.36
CA ARG A 397 24.25 -9.36 17.25
C ARG A 397 22.79 -9.76 17.30
N ALA A 398 21.90 -8.74 17.31
CA ALA A 398 20.47 -8.96 17.34
C ALA A 398 20.00 -9.82 16.15
N GLY A 399 19.17 -10.82 16.40
CA GLY A 399 18.66 -11.73 15.37
C GLY A 399 19.68 -12.75 14.81
N ARG A 400 20.88 -12.85 15.37
CA ARG A 400 21.91 -13.81 14.99
C ARG A 400 21.97 -14.95 16.00
N GLY A 401 21.58 -16.16 15.60
CA GLY A 401 21.39 -17.29 16.51
C GLY A 401 22.65 -17.95 17.01
N ARG A 402 23.73 -17.94 16.23
CA ARG A 402 24.98 -18.60 16.59
C ARG A 402 25.80 -17.72 17.57
N PRO A 403 26.05 -18.14 18.81
CA PRO A 403 26.89 -17.39 19.74
C PRO A 403 28.32 -17.36 19.24
N LEU A 404 29.01 -16.25 19.43
CA LEU A 404 30.41 -16.06 19.06
C LEU A 404 31.20 -15.67 20.30
N ASN A 405 32.26 -16.42 20.60
CA ASN A 405 33.23 -16.03 21.59
C ASN A 405 34.23 -15.00 21.02
N ARG A 406 35.15 -14.53 21.83
CA ARG A 406 36.12 -13.49 21.41
C ARG A 406 37.09 -13.99 20.33
N ALA A 407 37.51 -15.27 20.39
CA ALA A 407 38.39 -15.86 19.37
C ALA A 407 37.66 -15.99 18.03
N ASP A 408 36.39 -16.39 18.05
CA ASP A 408 35.51 -16.42 16.84
C ASP A 408 35.42 -15.06 16.20
N ARG A 409 35.09 -14.01 16.98
CA ARG A 409 35.00 -12.65 16.47
C ARG A 409 36.31 -12.14 15.89
N LYS A 410 37.46 -12.51 16.52
CA LYS A 410 38.79 -12.18 15.97
C LYS A 410 39.01 -12.85 14.62
N ARG A 411 38.67 -14.14 14.49
CA ARG A 411 38.84 -14.88 13.23
C ARG A 411 37.92 -14.30 12.12
N ILE A 412 36.67 -14.06 12.45
CA ILE A 412 35.68 -13.46 11.50
C ILE A 412 36.15 -12.07 11.06
N TRP A 413 36.67 -11.26 11.97
CA TRP A 413 37.21 -9.94 11.62
C TRP A 413 38.36 -10.03 10.63
N ASN A 414 39.32 -10.92 10.87
CA ASN A 414 40.47 -11.14 9.99
C ASN A 414 40.00 -11.63 8.59
N LEU A 415 39.05 -12.55 8.54
CA LEU A 415 38.46 -13.00 7.28
C LEU A 415 37.73 -11.84 6.55
N THR A 416 37.05 -10.99 7.30
CA THR A 416 36.38 -9.79 6.74
C THR A 416 37.40 -8.81 6.14
N GLU A 417 38.50 -8.54 6.81
CA GLU A 417 39.57 -7.67 6.30
C GLU A 417 40.14 -8.22 4.97
N ARG A 418 40.39 -9.55 4.92
CA ARG A 418 40.87 -10.22 3.69
C ARG A 418 39.82 -10.15 2.57
N TYR A 419 38.56 -10.36 2.91
CA TYR A 419 37.46 -10.25 1.94
C TYR A 419 37.37 -8.83 1.35
N VAL A 420 37.45 -7.80 2.19
CA VAL A 420 37.45 -6.40 1.73
C VAL A 420 38.64 -6.11 0.83
N MET A 421 39.85 -6.51 1.23
CA MET A 421 41.07 -6.37 0.41
C MET A 421 40.95 -7.11 -0.93
N ARG A 422 40.38 -8.33 -0.93
CA ARG A 422 40.14 -9.10 -2.16
C ARG A 422 39.22 -8.35 -3.12
N LEU A 423 38.11 -7.80 -2.61
CA LEU A 423 37.19 -6.99 -3.43
C LEU A 423 37.91 -5.76 -3.99
N GLU A 424 38.71 -5.06 -3.18
CA GLU A 424 39.45 -3.88 -3.61
C GLU A 424 40.49 -4.17 -4.69
N ASN A 425 41.27 -5.24 -4.52
CA ASN A 425 42.28 -5.65 -5.48
C ASN A 425 41.68 -6.04 -6.83
N ASN A 426 40.45 -6.60 -6.82
CA ASN A 426 39.70 -6.98 -8.02
C ASN A 426 38.84 -5.86 -8.58
N ASN A 427 38.94 -4.63 -8.03
CA ASN A 427 38.12 -3.48 -8.40
C ASN A 427 36.61 -3.77 -8.30
N LEU A 428 36.22 -4.50 -7.25
CA LEU A 428 34.84 -4.92 -6.96
C LEU A 428 34.30 -4.14 -5.76
N SER A 429 32.98 -4.00 -5.72
CA SER A 429 32.26 -3.51 -4.54
C SER A 429 30.86 -4.13 -4.47
N THR A 430 30.36 -4.38 -3.28
CA THR A 430 28.97 -4.80 -3.06
C THR A 430 28.07 -3.59 -2.94
N LEU A 431 26.75 -3.76 -3.20
CA LEU A 431 25.76 -2.69 -3.00
C LEU A 431 25.79 -2.16 -1.56
N ARG A 432 25.99 -3.05 -0.58
CA ARG A 432 26.07 -2.67 0.84
C ARG A 432 27.29 -1.81 1.19
N GLN A 433 28.43 -2.06 0.56
CA GLN A 433 29.61 -1.18 0.70
C GLN A 433 29.37 0.20 0.09
N VAL A 434 28.73 0.25 -1.08
CA VAL A 434 28.38 1.52 -1.73
C VAL A 434 27.44 2.32 -0.83
N THR A 435 26.42 1.69 -0.27
CA THR A 435 25.46 2.34 0.65
C THR A 435 26.14 2.85 1.91
N GLU A 436 27.00 2.04 2.53
CA GLU A 436 27.76 2.47 3.73
C GLU A 436 28.70 3.63 3.40
N ARG A 437 29.35 3.60 2.23
CA ARG A 437 30.21 4.68 1.79
C ARG A 437 29.42 5.97 1.55
N ALA A 438 28.24 5.88 0.93
CA ALA A 438 27.33 7.02 0.75
C ALA A 438 26.89 7.61 2.11
N ALA A 439 26.56 6.74 3.07
CA ALA A 439 26.21 7.17 4.43
C ALA A 439 27.35 7.93 5.11
N GLN A 440 28.60 7.46 4.96
CA GLN A 440 29.78 8.15 5.49
C GLN A 440 30.01 9.52 4.84
N ILE A 441 29.85 9.61 3.52
CA ILE A 441 29.99 10.87 2.77
C ILE A 441 28.96 11.88 3.26
N GLU A 442 27.68 11.49 3.35
CA GLU A 442 26.63 12.40 3.78
C GLU A 442 26.72 12.75 5.27
N ALA A 443 27.15 11.82 6.13
CA ALA A 443 27.41 12.10 7.53
C ALA A 443 28.57 13.10 7.72
N ALA A 444 29.61 13.03 6.89
CA ALA A 444 30.70 14.01 6.89
C ALA A 444 30.15 15.40 6.47
N ARG A 445 29.39 15.47 5.37
CA ARG A 445 28.75 16.72 4.95
C ARG A 445 27.82 17.31 6.02
N ALA A 446 27.07 16.47 6.72
CA ALA A 446 26.20 16.93 7.81
C ALA A 446 27.01 17.57 8.95
N ARG A 447 28.13 16.94 9.35
CA ARG A 447 29.04 17.51 10.37
C ARG A 447 29.65 18.82 9.91
N ASP A 448 30.07 18.93 8.65
CA ASP A 448 30.65 20.18 8.11
C ASP A 448 29.60 21.29 8.11
N ARG A 449 28.33 20.99 7.81
CA ARG A 449 27.22 21.95 7.92
C ARG A 449 27.00 22.43 9.35
N GLU A 450 26.99 21.50 10.31
CA GLU A 450 26.84 21.81 11.74
C GLU A 450 27.96 22.74 12.21
N ALA A 451 29.21 22.34 11.97
CA ALA A 451 30.39 23.15 12.32
C ALA A 451 30.42 24.53 11.63
N TYR A 452 29.86 24.65 10.43
CA TYR A 452 29.72 25.94 9.75
C TYR A 452 28.66 26.82 10.43
N ARG A 453 27.50 26.23 10.82
CA ARG A 453 26.45 26.95 11.55
C ARG A 453 26.93 27.45 12.91
N GLU A 454 27.63 26.62 13.65
CA GLU A 454 28.23 27.01 14.93
C GLU A 454 29.17 28.18 14.75
N ARG A 455 30.07 28.12 13.77
CA ARG A 455 31.00 29.25 13.46
C ARG A 455 30.26 30.50 13.02
N GLN A 456 29.16 30.40 12.25
CA GLN A 456 28.37 31.59 11.88
C GLN A 456 27.58 32.15 13.05
N ALA A 457 27.15 31.35 13.99
CA ALA A 457 26.48 31.83 15.20
C ALA A 457 27.45 32.68 16.06
N ASP A 458 28.73 32.29 16.11
CA ASP A 458 29.78 33.00 16.84
C ASP A 458 30.32 34.22 16.10
N ALA A 459 30.24 34.25 14.77
CA ALA A 459 30.76 35.34 13.93
C ALA A 459 29.84 35.62 12.72
N PRO A 460 28.72 36.34 12.88
CA PRO A 460 27.69 36.55 11.84
C PRO A 460 28.18 37.29 10.59
N GLN A 461 29.33 37.95 10.66
CA GLN A 461 29.87 38.78 9.58
C GLN A 461 30.64 37.99 8.50
N LEU A 462 30.90 36.69 8.71
CA LEU A 462 31.62 35.84 7.76
C LEU A 462 30.63 35.11 6.82
N GLN A 463 29.92 35.87 5.97
CA GLN A 463 29.17 35.28 4.86
C GLN A 463 30.15 35.03 3.70
N ASP A 464 30.52 33.77 3.49
CA ASP A 464 31.32 33.36 2.35
C ASP A 464 30.50 32.44 1.39
N GLU A 465 31.00 32.30 0.15
CA GLU A 465 30.38 31.43 -0.87
C GLU A 465 30.34 29.95 -0.47
N SER A 466 31.05 29.50 0.58
CA SER A 466 31.07 28.13 1.06
C SER A 466 29.74 27.72 1.69
N GLY A 467 28.97 28.66 2.24
CA GLY A 467 27.63 28.40 2.77
C GLY A 467 26.64 27.83 1.75
N MET A 468 26.81 28.19 0.47
CA MET A 468 25.94 27.63 -0.59
C MET A 468 26.26 26.14 -0.89
N ARG A 469 27.51 25.70 -0.71
CA ARG A 469 27.95 24.31 -0.91
C ARG A 469 27.56 23.38 0.27
N LEU A 470 27.26 23.95 1.43
CA LEU A 470 26.98 23.25 2.67
C LEU A 470 25.48 23.09 2.96
N ARG A 471 24.59 23.47 2.03
CA ARG A 471 23.15 23.27 2.19
C ARG A 471 22.79 21.76 2.25
N PRO A 472 21.73 21.38 2.98
CA PRO A 472 21.22 20.01 2.94
C PRO A 472 20.81 19.66 1.49
N ARG A 473 20.92 18.39 1.12
CA ARG A 473 20.52 17.98 -0.23
C ARG A 473 19.04 18.19 -0.47
N TYR A 474 18.23 17.94 0.55
CA TYR A 474 16.78 18.06 0.48
C TYR A 474 16.27 18.82 1.70
N ARG A 475 15.11 19.46 1.54
CA ARG A 475 14.35 20.04 2.66
C ARG A 475 13.48 18.98 3.34
N HIS A 476 12.97 18.04 2.54
CA HIS A 476 12.11 16.97 3.02
C HIS A 476 12.50 15.64 2.37
N VAL A 477 12.43 14.58 3.14
CA VAL A 477 12.68 13.20 2.68
C VAL A 477 11.43 12.37 2.93
N VAL A 478 10.84 11.81 1.87
CA VAL A 478 9.71 10.89 1.93
C VAL A 478 10.20 9.50 1.53
N VAL A 479 9.95 8.52 2.39
CA VAL A 479 10.41 7.14 2.20
C VAL A 479 9.20 6.22 2.11
N ASP A 480 9.05 5.52 1.00
CA ASP A 480 8.06 4.44 0.87
C ASP A 480 8.75 3.07 0.96
N GLU A 481 8.01 2.04 1.39
CA GLU A 481 8.51 0.68 1.64
C GLU A 481 9.68 0.65 2.64
N ALA A 482 9.58 1.43 3.68
CA ALA A 482 10.60 1.69 4.70
C ALA A 482 11.18 0.43 5.39
N GLN A 483 10.39 -0.65 5.49
CA GLN A 483 10.75 -1.89 6.15
C GLN A 483 11.92 -2.64 5.49
N ASP A 484 12.25 -2.28 4.23
CA ASP A 484 13.33 -2.95 3.48
C ASP A 484 14.67 -2.22 3.57
N LEU A 485 14.69 -1.00 4.11
CA LEU A 485 15.90 -0.21 4.20
C LEU A 485 16.84 -0.71 5.29
N SER A 486 18.13 -0.77 4.98
CA SER A 486 19.19 -1.09 5.95
C SER A 486 19.53 0.12 6.84
N ALA A 487 20.21 -0.14 7.94
CA ALA A 487 20.69 0.94 8.81
C ALA A 487 21.60 1.95 8.09
N ALA A 488 22.40 1.50 7.11
CA ALA A 488 23.23 2.38 6.29
C ALA A 488 22.36 3.33 5.43
N HIS A 489 21.27 2.81 4.82
CA HIS A 489 20.31 3.66 4.10
C HIS A 489 19.73 4.74 5.00
N TRP A 490 19.29 4.38 6.20
CA TRP A 490 18.71 5.34 7.15
C TRP A 490 19.72 6.39 7.61
N ARG A 491 20.97 6.00 7.91
CA ARG A 491 22.04 6.97 8.23
C ARG A 491 22.30 7.94 7.07
N MET A 492 22.33 7.43 5.84
CA MET A 492 22.48 8.23 4.64
C MET A 492 21.33 9.25 4.50
N LEU A 493 20.09 8.77 4.55
CA LEU A 493 18.90 9.62 4.39
C LEU A 493 18.78 10.67 5.50
N ARG A 494 19.03 10.26 6.77
CA ARG A 494 19.01 11.20 7.91
C ARG A 494 20.03 12.34 7.73
N ALA A 495 21.21 12.04 7.20
CA ALA A 495 22.27 13.02 6.98
C ALA A 495 22.00 14.00 5.82
N MET A 496 21.04 13.69 4.91
CA MET A 496 20.71 14.52 3.75
C MET A 496 19.75 15.66 4.03
N VAL A 497 19.04 15.61 5.15
CA VAL A 497 18.03 16.59 5.55
C VAL A 497 18.36 17.12 6.94
N ASP A 498 18.14 18.41 7.15
CA ASP A 498 18.35 19.01 8.47
C ASP A 498 17.21 18.61 9.42
N PRO A 499 17.49 18.35 10.71
CA PRO A 499 16.45 18.11 11.71
C PRO A 499 15.50 19.31 11.80
N GLY A 500 14.20 19.06 11.74
CA GLY A 500 13.21 20.12 11.84
C GLY A 500 11.81 19.66 11.44
N PRO A 501 10.84 20.60 11.40
CA PRO A 501 9.47 20.29 11.03
C PRO A 501 9.37 19.64 9.65
N ASN A 502 8.62 18.54 9.57
CA ASN A 502 8.33 17.81 8.34
C ASN A 502 9.59 17.30 7.61
N ASP A 503 10.71 17.13 8.29
CA ASP A 503 12.00 16.75 7.70
C ASP A 503 11.93 15.35 7.07
N MET A 504 11.33 14.35 7.73
CA MET A 504 11.18 13.00 7.20
C MET A 504 9.74 12.51 7.32
N PHE A 505 9.23 11.86 6.27
CA PHE A 505 7.95 11.17 6.30
C PHE A 505 8.14 9.74 5.80
N ILE A 506 7.73 8.76 6.61
CA ILE A 506 8.11 7.35 6.46
C ILE A 506 6.87 6.50 6.34
N THR A 507 6.71 5.77 5.23
CA THR A 507 5.62 4.80 5.06
C THR A 507 6.17 3.39 4.93
N GLY A 508 5.47 2.40 5.51
CA GLY A 508 5.92 1.02 5.43
C GLY A 508 5.03 0.02 6.16
N ASP A 509 5.30 -1.27 5.91
CA ASP A 509 4.61 -2.41 6.51
C ASP A 509 5.63 -3.47 6.93
N THR A 510 5.79 -3.69 8.21
CA THR A 510 6.78 -4.64 8.73
C THR A 510 6.46 -6.10 8.41
N HIS A 511 5.17 -6.44 8.13
CA HIS A 511 4.76 -7.78 7.69
C HIS A 511 5.20 -8.09 6.26
N GLN A 512 5.49 -7.05 5.46
CA GLN A 512 6.03 -7.16 4.10
C GLN A 512 7.56 -7.10 4.04
N ARG A 513 8.25 -7.30 5.17
CA ARG A 513 9.72 -7.34 5.23
C ARG A 513 10.23 -8.66 4.66
N ILE A 514 10.87 -8.61 3.49
CA ILE A 514 11.40 -9.78 2.79
C ILE A 514 12.93 -9.79 2.65
N TYR A 515 13.62 -8.74 3.12
CA TYR A 515 15.10 -8.60 2.99
C TYR A 515 15.86 -8.67 4.32
N GLY A 516 15.22 -9.12 5.39
CA GLY A 516 15.90 -9.45 6.66
C GLY A 516 16.59 -8.28 7.39
N ASN A 517 16.32 -7.04 7.04
CA ASN A 517 16.86 -5.86 7.69
C ASN A 517 16.07 -5.54 8.97
N HIS A 518 16.71 -5.69 10.14
CA HIS A 518 16.16 -5.30 11.44
C HIS A 518 16.78 -3.97 11.85
N VAL A 519 16.00 -2.91 11.89
CA VAL A 519 16.47 -1.55 12.19
C VAL A 519 15.51 -0.90 13.17
N SER A 520 16.05 -0.32 14.26
CA SER A 520 15.32 0.60 15.12
C SER A 520 15.65 2.03 14.70
N LEU A 521 14.64 2.80 14.27
CA LEU A 521 14.80 4.16 13.78
C LEU A 521 15.29 5.11 14.88
N GLY A 522 14.81 4.91 16.12
CA GLY A 522 15.23 5.72 17.28
C GLY A 522 16.73 5.64 17.51
N ASN A 523 17.34 4.45 17.34
CA ASN A 523 18.78 4.25 17.50
C ASN A 523 19.63 4.95 16.41
N LEU A 524 18.99 5.39 15.33
CA LEU A 524 19.62 6.09 14.20
C LEU A 524 19.32 7.60 14.18
N GLY A 525 18.80 8.14 15.29
CA GLY A 525 18.47 9.57 15.39
C GLY A 525 17.18 9.98 14.67
N ILE A 526 16.32 9.00 14.31
CA ILE A 526 15.04 9.24 13.66
C ILE A 526 13.93 8.98 14.69
N ALA A 527 13.64 10.00 15.52
CA ALA A 527 12.67 9.88 16.60
C ALA A 527 11.24 10.05 16.06
N ILE A 528 10.46 8.96 16.01
CA ILE A 528 9.07 8.95 15.50
C ILE A 528 8.02 8.83 16.62
N ARG A 529 8.42 8.74 17.90
CA ARG A 529 7.49 8.65 19.04
C ARG A 529 6.52 9.82 19.07
N GLY A 530 5.22 9.51 19.24
CA GLY A 530 4.14 10.50 19.21
C GLY A 530 3.83 11.06 17.81
N ARG A 531 4.52 10.56 16.77
CA ARG A 531 4.31 10.94 15.36
C ARG A 531 4.16 9.72 14.46
N SER A 532 3.73 8.61 15.02
CA SER A 532 3.40 7.38 14.29
C SER A 532 1.89 7.22 14.22
N SER A 533 1.38 6.92 13.04
CA SER A 533 -0.02 6.62 12.78
C SER A 533 -0.14 5.29 12.05
N ARG A 534 -1.28 4.60 12.21
CA ARG A 534 -1.53 3.29 11.61
C ARG A 534 -2.76 3.34 10.72
N LEU A 535 -2.63 2.85 9.49
CA LEU A 535 -3.74 2.63 8.58
C LEU A 535 -4.21 1.18 8.73
N THR A 536 -5.46 0.98 9.07
CA THR A 536 -6.04 -0.34 9.30
C THR A 536 -6.99 -0.78 8.19
N LEU A 537 -7.53 0.16 7.42
CA LEU A 537 -8.54 -0.09 6.43
C LEU A 537 -7.94 -0.25 5.03
N SER A 538 -8.14 -1.42 4.42
CA SER A 538 -7.74 -1.71 3.04
C SER A 538 -8.85 -1.32 2.06
N TYR A 539 -8.48 -0.60 1.01
CA TYR A 539 -9.37 -0.16 -0.07
C TYR A 539 -9.07 -0.84 -1.41
N ARG A 540 -8.11 -1.77 -1.44
CA ARG A 540 -7.57 -2.32 -2.70
C ARG A 540 -7.59 -3.84 -2.79
N THR A 541 -7.49 -4.53 -1.68
CA THR A 541 -7.49 -5.99 -1.62
C THR A 541 -8.80 -6.43 -0.97
N THR A 542 -9.50 -7.41 -1.51
CA THR A 542 -10.75 -7.90 -0.94
C THR A 542 -10.54 -8.52 0.43
N HIS A 543 -11.60 -8.57 1.25
CA HIS A 543 -11.57 -9.19 2.58
C HIS A 543 -11.13 -10.66 2.51
N GLU A 544 -11.60 -11.39 1.53
CA GLU A 544 -11.34 -12.81 1.32
C GLU A 544 -9.88 -13.08 0.97
N ILE A 545 -9.28 -12.26 0.09
CA ILE A 545 -7.85 -12.33 -0.24
C ILE A 545 -7.01 -11.94 0.97
N LEU A 546 -7.38 -10.86 1.67
CA LEU A 546 -6.67 -10.42 2.87
C LEU A 546 -6.73 -11.49 3.98
N GLY A 547 -7.90 -12.09 4.21
CA GLY A 547 -8.09 -13.18 5.17
C GLY A 547 -7.20 -14.39 4.87
N THR A 548 -7.13 -14.82 3.61
CA THR A 548 -6.23 -15.91 3.18
C THR A 548 -4.76 -15.53 3.39
N ALA A 549 -4.37 -14.30 3.03
CA ALA A 549 -3.01 -13.81 3.22
C ALA A 549 -2.62 -13.78 4.71
N VAL A 550 -3.51 -13.35 5.61
CA VAL A 550 -3.26 -13.33 7.07
C VAL A 550 -3.09 -14.76 7.60
N ARG A 551 -3.90 -15.73 7.15
CA ARG A 551 -3.71 -17.15 7.53
C ARG A 551 -2.32 -17.69 7.16
N VAL A 552 -1.75 -17.28 6.01
CA VAL A 552 -0.38 -17.64 5.59
C VAL A 552 0.67 -17.18 6.60
N LEU A 553 0.48 -16.06 7.28
CA LEU A 553 1.43 -15.57 8.30
C LEU A 553 1.43 -16.43 9.58
N GLY A 554 0.40 -17.25 9.81
CA GLY A 554 0.40 -18.30 10.85
C GLY A 554 0.50 -17.79 12.28
N GLY A 555 0.01 -16.59 12.60
CA GLY A 555 0.03 -16.02 13.96
C GLY A 555 1.43 -15.67 14.48
N GLU A 556 2.44 -15.58 13.62
CA GLU A 556 3.80 -15.16 13.97
C GLU A 556 3.81 -13.74 14.55
N ARG A 557 4.75 -13.50 15.51
CA ARG A 557 4.94 -12.17 16.11
C ARG A 557 5.93 -11.38 15.28
N TRP A 558 5.54 -10.13 14.98
CA TRP A 558 6.35 -9.19 14.20
C TRP A 558 6.81 -8.04 15.08
N ASP A 559 8.01 -7.54 14.84
CA ASP A 559 8.55 -6.33 15.44
C ASP A 559 8.28 -5.16 14.49
N ASP A 560 7.96 -3.99 15.04
CA ASP A 560 7.86 -2.76 14.28
C ASP A 560 9.25 -2.10 14.10
N LEU A 561 9.31 -0.96 13.41
CA LEU A 561 10.56 -0.22 13.19
C LEU A 561 11.01 0.61 14.40
N ASP A 562 10.31 0.55 15.55
CA ASP A 562 10.57 1.35 16.75
C ASP A 562 10.68 0.49 18.03
N ASP A 563 11.16 -0.74 17.89
CA ASP A 563 11.31 -1.74 18.96
C ASP A 563 9.98 -2.15 19.64
N GLY A 564 8.83 -1.82 19.04
CA GLY A 564 7.50 -2.25 19.45
C GLY A 564 7.09 -3.58 18.81
N ARG A 565 5.85 -3.98 19.03
CA ARG A 565 5.23 -5.15 18.39
C ARG A 565 4.28 -4.68 17.30
N ALA A 566 4.45 -5.23 16.10
CA ALA A 566 3.46 -5.12 15.04
C ALA A 566 2.55 -6.35 15.07
N ASP A 567 1.26 -6.15 15.11
CA ASP A 567 0.27 -7.19 14.92
C ASP A 567 -0.63 -6.84 13.73
N LEU A 568 -1.45 -7.79 13.30
CA LEU A 568 -2.42 -7.60 12.24
C LEU A 568 -3.83 -7.34 12.79
N ALA A 569 -3.99 -7.21 14.11
CA ALA A 569 -5.26 -6.88 14.70
C ALA A 569 -5.79 -5.54 14.14
N GLY A 570 -7.04 -5.52 13.73
CA GLY A 570 -7.70 -4.36 13.15
C GLY A 570 -7.45 -4.14 11.65
N TYR A 571 -6.64 -4.97 10.95
CA TYR A 571 -6.60 -4.88 9.48
C TYR A 571 -7.87 -5.45 8.86
N ARG A 572 -8.57 -4.59 8.11
CA ARG A 572 -9.86 -4.90 7.51
C ARG A 572 -9.90 -4.43 6.07
N SER A 573 -10.75 -5.05 5.26
CA SER A 573 -11.04 -4.56 3.92
C SER A 573 -12.52 -4.23 3.78
N VAL A 574 -12.80 -3.09 3.15
CA VAL A 574 -14.15 -2.70 2.73
C VAL A 574 -14.60 -3.37 1.44
N LEU A 575 -13.67 -3.99 0.72
CA LEU A 575 -13.96 -4.66 -0.54
C LEU A 575 -14.27 -6.14 -0.27
N ARG A 576 -15.34 -6.62 -0.91
CA ARG A 576 -15.70 -8.04 -0.94
C ARG A 576 -15.45 -8.62 -2.32
N GLY A 577 -15.07 -9.88 -2.40
CA GLY A 577 -14.78 -10.59 -3.64
C GLY A 577 -14.89 -12.11 -3.49
N ALA A 578 -14.40 -12.84 -4.49
CA ALA A 578 -14.32 -14.28 -4.41
C ALA A 578 -13.22 -14.71 -3.42
N GLU A 579 -13.45 -15.82 -2.71
CA GLU A 579 -12.37 -16.45 -1.95
C GLU A 579 -11.24 -16.90 -2.90
N PRO A 580 -9.97 -16.76 -2.48
CA PRO A 580 -8.85 -17.30 -3.24
C PRO A 580 -9.00 -18.80 -3.47
N GLU A 581 -8.92 -19.20 -4.72
CA GLU A 581 -9.03 -20.61 -5.08
C GLU A 581 -7.72 -21.35 -4.83
N LEU A 582 -7.81 -22.54 -4.23
CA LEU A 582 -6.68 -23.42 -3.92
C LEU A 582 -6.76 -24.66 -4.80
N ARG A 583 -5.77 -24.87 -5.70
CA ARG A 583 -5.74 -25.99 -6.66
C ARG A 583 -4.45 -26.79 -6.57
N GLY A 584 -4.57 -28.11 -6.34
CA GLY A 584 -3.46 -29.06 -6.37
C GLY A 584 -3.35 -29.80 -7.68
N PHE A 585 -2.13 -30.06 -8.10
CA PHE A 585 -1.81 -30.81 -9.31
C PHE A 585 -0.82 -31.95 -9.02
N PRO A 586 -0.84 -33.06 -9.81
CA PRO A 586 0.11 -34.15 -9.58
C PRO A 586 1.56 -33.74 -9.89
N THR A 587 1.79 -32.96 -10.94
CA THR A 587 3.13 -32.59 -11.45
C THR A 587 3.17 -31.11 -11.83
N TRP A 588 4.39 -30.55 -11.93
CA TRP A 588 4.59 -29.21 -12.45
C TRP A 588 4.02 -29.01 -13.86
N ASP A 589 4.13 -30.01 -14.72
CA ASP A 589 3.62 -29.96 -16.08
C ASP A 589 2.09 -29.81 -16.13
N THR A 590 1.37 -30.56 -15.29
CA THR A 590 -0.10 -30.43 -15.15
C THR A 590 -0.50 -29.12 -14.47
N GLU A 591 0.33 -28.60 -13.57
CA GLU A 591 0.10 -27.28 -12.97
C GLU A 591 0.24 -26.18 -14.02
N LEU A 592 1.21 -26.29 -14.94
CA LEU A 592 1.37 -25.37 -16.08
C LEU A 592 0.13 -25.37 -16.98
N ASP A 593 -0.50 -26.54 -17.23
CA ASP A 593 -1.76 -26.62 -17.99
C ASP A 593 -2.89 -25.88 -17.25
N GLY A 594 -2.99 -26.06 -15.93
CA GLY A 594 -3.96 -25.35 -15.09
C GLY A 594 -3.74 -23.83 -15.08
N ILE A 595 -2.48 -23.37 -15.13
CA ILE A 595 -2.17 -21.94 -15.26
C ILE A 595 -2.69 -21.39 -16.59
N VAL A 596 -2.46 -22.10 -17.70
CA VAL A 596 -2.95 -21.70 -19.03
C VAL A 596 -4.48 -21.63 -19.06
N GLU A 597 -5.14 -22.65 -18.52
CA GLU A 597 -6.60 -22.68 -18.43
C GLU A 597 -7.14 -21.46 -17.65
N GLN A 598 -6.52 -21.14 -16.53
CA GLN A 598 -6.93 -20.01 -15.71
C GLN A 598 -6.68 -18.66 -16.40
N VAL A 599 -5.55 -18.49 -17.07
CA VAL A 599 -5.26 -17.27 -17.83
C VAL A 599 -6.28 -17.07 -18.97
N LYS A 600 -6.64 -18.15 -19.68
CA LYS A 600 -7.71 -18.11 -20.70
C LYS A 600 -9.07 -17.75 -20.11
N ALA A 601 -9.41 -18.29 -18.94
CA ALA A 601 -10.68 -17.99 -18.25
C ALA A 601 -10.80 -16.50 -17.86
N TRP A 602 -9.70 -15.83 -17.58
CA TRP A 602 -9.66 -14.39 -17.27
C TRP A 602 -9.47 -13.49 -18.50
N ASN A 603 -9.52 -14.03 -19.72
CA ASN A 603 -9.33 -13.30 -20.99
C ASN A 603 -8.03 -12.47 -21.06
N GLY A 604 -7.04 -12.78 -20.23
CA GLY A 604 -5.74 -12.11 -20.22
C GLY A 604 -5.73 -10.68 -19.64
N ASP A 605 -6.83 -10.15 -19.11
CA ASP A 605 -6.88 -8.78 -18.60
C ASP A 605 -6.15 -8.64 -17.25
N SER A 606 -5.03 -7.88 -17.24
CA SER A 606 -4.23 -7.58 -16.03
C SER A 606 -3.92 -8.82 -15.18
N VAL A 607 -3.38 -9.87 -15.84
CA VAL A 607 -3.03 -11.14 -15.19
C VAL A 607 -1.57 -11.18 -14.80
N ALA A 608 -1.27 -11.69 -13.61
CA ALA A 608 0.08 -12.00 -13.18
C ALA A 608 0.23 -13.45 -12.75
N VAL A 609 1.35 -14.08 -13.12
CA VAL A 609 1.74 -15.40 -12.65
C VAL A 609 3.01 -15.30 -11.82
N CYS A 610 2.89 -15.63 -10.56
CA CYS A 610 3.94 -15.54 -9.57
C CYS A 610 4.47 -16.93 -9.22
N VAL A 611 5.79 -17.13 -9.30
CA VAL A 611 6.44 -18.41 -9.05
C VAL A 611 7.57 -18.29 -8.01
N PRO A 612 7.95 -19.36 -7.28
CA PRO A 612 9.03 -19.30 -6.30
C PRO A 612 10.43 -19.20 -6.91
N GLU A 613 10.69 -19.83 -8.04
CA GLU A 613 12.03 -19.96 -8.62
C GLU A 613 12.14 -19.36 -10.02
N ARG A 614 13.34 -18.84 -10.35
CA ARG A 614 13.60 -18.22 -11.68
C ARG A 614 13.41 -19.16 -12.87
N ARG A 615 13.77 -20.45 -12.73
CA ARG A 615 13.58 -21.44 -13.80
C ARG A 615 12.10 -21.59 -14.17
N MET A 616 11.22 -21.55 -13.18
CA MET A 616 9.78 -21.68 -13.38
C MET A 616 9.17 -20.51 -14.16
N VAL A 617 9.81 -19.34 -14.16
CA VAL A 617 9.39 -18.19 -14.99
C VAL A 617 9.47 -18.56 -16.49
N ALA A 618 10.59 -19.13 -16.93
CA ALA A 618 10.77 -19.54 -18.32
C ALA A 618 9.82 -20.68 -18.73
N ASP A 619 9.53 -21.61 -17.80
CA ASP A 619 8.59 -22.71 -18.05
C ASP A 619 7.18 -22.16 -18.30
N VAL A 620 6.71 -21.21 -17.47
CA VAL A 620 5.40 -20.55 -17.61
C VAL A 620 5.34 -19.76 -18.93
N GLU A 621 6.35 -18.92 -19.24
CA GLU A 621 6.40 -18.17 -20.49
C GLU A 621 6.35 -19.11 -21.71
N THR A 622 7.11 -20.20 -21.68
CA THR A 622 7.14 -21.19 -22.76
C THR A 622 5.79 -21.89 -22.93
N ARG A 623 5.11 -22.26 -21.82
CA ARG A 623 3.81 -22.92 -21.89
C ARG A 623 2.72 -21.97 -22.40
N LEU A 624 2.69 -20.72 -21.94
CA LEU A 624 1.73 -19.70 -22.42
C LEU A 624 1.96 -19.39 -23.92
N ALA A 625 3.22 -19.27 -24.35
CA ALA A 625 3.56 -19.02 -25.74
C ALA A 625 3.10 -20.16 -26.69
N LYS A 626 3.18 -21.44 -26.25
CA LYS A 626 2.66 -22.58 -27.04
C LYS A 626 1.16 -22.48 -27.31
N GLU A 627 0.42 -21.82 -26.41
CA GLU A 627 -1.01 -21.61 -26.52
C GLU A 627 -1.38 -20.25 -27.15
N GLY A 628 -0.38 -19.54 -27.72
CA GLY A 628 -0.56 -18.26 -28.38
C GLY A 628 -0.81 -17.08 -27.42
N ILE A 629 -0.57 -17.25 -26.12
CA ILE A 629 -0.74 -16.22 -25.10
C ILE A 629 0.55 -15.43 -24.94
N VAL A 630 0.47 -14.11 -25.15
CA VAL A 630 1.62 -13.21 -24.95
C VAL A 630 1.87 -13.01 -23.47
N ALA A 631 3.02 -13.45 -22.99
CA ALA A 631 3.46 -13.25 -21.62
C ALA A 631 4.81 -12.55 -21.58
N CYS A 632 5.08 -11.80 -20.51
CA CYS A 632 6.30 -11.04 -20.34
C CYS A 632 6.89 -11.23 -18.93
N ALA A 633 8.18 -11.62 -18.88
CA ALA A 633 8.89 -11.73 -17.61
C ALA A 633 9.13 -10.37 -16.96
N ILE A 634 8.89 -10.29 -15.65
CA ILE A 634 9.26 -9.13 -14.82
C ILE A 634 10.74 -9.26 -14.46
N THR A 635 11.55 -8.35 -14.99
CA THR A 635 12.99 -8.26 -14.73
C THR A 635 13.31 -7.35 -13.53
N ALA A 636 14.60 -7.15 -13.26
CA ALA A 636 15.05 -6.17 -12.25
C ALA A 636 14.68 -4.72 -12.62
N ASP A 637 14.54 -4.45 -13.91
CA ASP A 637 14.28 -3.13 -14.47
C ASP A 637 12.80 -2.96 -14.89
N GLY A 638 11.93 -3.90 -14.53
CA GLY A 638 10.49 -3.93 -14.83
C GLY A 638 10.10 -4.98 -15.86
N PRO A 639 8.82 -5.03 -16.23
CA PRO A 639 8.36 -5.86 -17.32
C PRO A 639 8.98 -5.35 -18.64
N ARG A 640 9.42 -6.27 -19.50
CA ARG A 640 9.99 -5.90 -20.81
C ARG A 640 8.98 -5.20 -21.72
N TYR A 641 7.72 -5.58 -21.58
CA TYR A 641 6.57 -4.98 -22.27
C TYR A 641 5.48 -4.71 -21.25
N VAL A 642 5.24 -3.44 -20.96
CA VAL A 642 4.24 -3.00 -19.96
C VAL A 642 2.81 -3.36 -20.38
N GLU A 643 2.56 -3.39 -21.69
CA GLU A 643 1.25 -3.69 -22.29
C GLU A 643 1.00 -5.20 -22.50
N ALA A 644 1.93 -6.08 -22.06
CA ALA A 644 1.69 -7.52 -22.14
C ALA A 644 0.47 -7.91 -21.28
N PRO A 645 -0.46 -8.73 -21.80
CA PRO A 645 -1.65 -9.14 -21.07
C PRO A 645 -1.32 -9.99 -19.83
N VAL A 646 -0.19 -10.72 -19.86
CA VAL A 646 0.25 -11.57 -18.77
C VAL A 646 1.68 -11.22 -18.35
N HIS A 647 1.87 -10.93 -17.08
CA HIS A 647 3.18 -10.74 -16.48
C HIS A 647 3.61 -11.96 -15.65
N VAL A 648 4.83 -12.45 -15.87
CA VAL A 648 5.36 -13.61 -15.15
C VAL A 648 6.59 -13.23 -14.35
N GLY A 649 6.73 -13.69 -13.10
CA GLY A 649 7.89 -13.34 -12.30
C GLY A 649 8.03 -14.15 -11.01
N THR A 650 9.18 -14.00 -10.34
CA THR A 650 9.34 -14.56 -9.01
C THR A 650 8.62 -13.71 -7.96
N MET A 651 8.22 -14.33 -6.84
CA MET A 651 7.52 -13.64 -5.73
C MET A 651 8.16 -12.31 -5.32
N HIS A 652 9.51 -12.22 -5.32
CA HIS A 652 10.23 -10.99 -4.98
C HIS A 652 9.99 -9.85 -5.97
N ARG A 653 9.70 -10.17 -7.24
CA ARG A 653 9.53 -9.17 -8.30
C ARG A 653 8.17 -8.47 -8.24
N PHE A 654 7.20 -9.11 -7.62
CA PHE A 654 5.85 -8.55 -7.47
C PHE A 654 5.70 -7.57 -6.31
N LYS A 655 6.72 -7.43 -5.46
CA LYS A 655 6.66 -6.45 -4.38
C LYS A 655 6.49 -5.03 -4.91
N GLY A 656 5.45 -4.34 -4.41
CA GLY A 656 5.09 -2.99 -4.84
C GLY A 656 4.21 -2.91 -6.10
N LEU A 657 4.01 -4.03 -6.82
CA LEU A 657 3.11 -4.10 -7.97
C LEU A 657 1.72 -4.57 -7.52
N GLU A 658 0.70 -4.30 -8.35
CA GLU A 658 -0.69 -4.68 -8.12
C GLU A 658 -1.32 -5.17 -9.42
N TYR A 659 -2.08 -6.27 -9.34
CA TYR A 659 -2.76 -6.88 -10.48
C TYR A 659 -4.21 -7.17 -10.15
N GLN A 660 -5.07 -7.09 -11.14
CA GLN A 660 -6.47 -7.45 -10.98
C GLN A 660 -6.62 -8.94 -10.67
N ASN A 661 -5.91 -9.76 -11.43
CA ASN A 661 -5.98 -11.21 -11.36
C ASN A 661 -4.58 -11.80 -11.14
N MET A 662 -4.41 -12.67 -10.16
CA MET A 662 -3.09 -13.21 -9.82
C MET A 662 -3.12 -14.72 -9.59
N ILE A 663 -2.20 -15.43 -10.24
CA ILE A 663 -1.91 -16.84 -9.99
C ILE A 663 -0.61 -16.91 -9.18
N ILE A 664 -0.65 -17.55 -8.02
CA ILE A 664 0.51 -17.82 -7.18
C ILE A 664 0.81 -19.33 -7.32
N ALA A 665 1.72 -19.66 -8.20
CA ALA A 665 2.00 -21.05 -8.60
C ALA A 665 3.22 -21.63 -7.87
N GLY A 666 3.28 -22.96 -7.79
CA GLY A 666 4.39 -23.69 -7.18
C GLY A 666 4.45 -23.57 -5.65
N VAL A 667 3.31 -23.35 -4.96
CA VAL A 667 3.27 -23.26 -3.50
C VAL A 667 3.27 -24.67 -2.88
N ALA A 668 4.35 -25.41 -3.19
CA ALA A 668 4.56 -26.80 -2.80
C ALA A 668 5.61 -26.93 -1.69
N GLU A 669 5.60 -28.07 -0.99
CA GLU A 669 6.64 -28.42 -0.02
C GLU A 669 8.02 -28.45 -0.70
N GLY A 670 9.04 -27.87 -0.04
CA GLY A 670 10.39 -27.75 -0.58
C GLY A 670 10.62 -26.60 -1.54
N LEU A 671 9.56 -25.98 -2.08
CA LEU A 671 9.60 -24.74 -2.85
C LEU A 671 9.20 -23.53 -1.99
N VAL A 672 8.13 -23.65 -1.21
CA VAL A 672 7.64 -22.61 -0.29
C VAL A 672 7.27 -23.26 1.05
N PRO A 673 8.11 -23.18 2.10
CA PRO A 673 9.47 -22.61 2.11
C PRO A 673 10.47 -23.44 1.31
N ALA A 674 11.51 -22.78 0.82
CA ALA A 674 12.58 -23.46 0.07
C ALA A 674 13.28 -24.52 0.93
N ALA A 675 13.58 -25.70 0.36
CA ALA A 675 14.12 -26.85 1.07
C ALA A 675 15.42 -26.56 1.84
N TRP A 676 16.26 -25.62 1.35
CA TRP A 676 17.50 -25.26 2.02
C TRP A 676 17.30 -24.63 3.41
N ILE A 677 16.11 -24.07 3.70
CA ILE A 677 15.81 -23.47 5.00
C ILE A 677 15.77 -24.55 6.09
N THR A 678 15.28 -25.74 5.77
CA THR A 678 15.07 -26.81 6.74
C THR A 678 16.38 -27.33 7.34
N ARG A 679 17.52 -27.22 6.63
CA ARG A 679 18.84 -27.62 7.14
C ARG A 679 19.25 -26.87 8.41
N PHE A 680 18.76 -25.64 8.62
CA PHE A 680 19.07 -24.83 9.78
C PHE A 680 18.21 -25.14 11.01
N ARG A 681 17.23 -26.06 10.89
CA ARG A 681 16.31 -26.38 12.00
C ARG A 681 17.05 -26.72 13.28
N ASP A 682 18.08 -27.56 13.18
CA ASP A 682 18.88 -28.06 14.31
C ASP A 682 20.21 -27.30 14.47
N GLU A 683 20.83 -26.87 13.38
CA GLU A 683 22.12 -26.18 13.37
C GLU A 683 22.06 -24.73 13.86
N ASP A 684 21.00 -23.98 13.46
CA ASP A 684 20.77 -22.59 13.86
C ASP A 684 19.25 -22.32 13.95
N PRO A 685 18.60 -22.70 15.05
CA PRO A 685 17.15 -22.56 15.20
C PRO A 685 16.62 -21.10 15.10
N LEU A 686 17.46 -20.10 15.40
CA LEU A 686 17.07 -18.69 15.26
C LEU A 686 17.10 -18.27 13.78
N ARG A 687 18.09 -18.70 13.03
CA ARG A 687 18.18 -18.53 11.59
C ARG A 687 16.99 -19.23 10.89
N TYR A 688 16.74 -20.49 11.25
CA TYR A 688 15.60 -21.24 10.75
C TYR A 688 14.30 -20.48 10.92
N ARG A 689 13.99 -20.01 12.14
CA ARG A 689 12.78 -19.23 12.42
C ARG A 689 12.73 -17.91 11.64
N ARG A 690 13.85 -17.21 11.52
CA ARG A 690 13.95 -15.97 10.75
C ARG A 690 13.67 -16.20 9.26
N ASP A 691 14.34 -17.19 8.67
CA ASP A 691 14.24 -17.50 7.25
C ASP A 691 12.83 -18.05 6.91
N LEU A 692 12.25 -18.84 7.81
CA LEU A 692 10.87 -19.31 7.72
C LEU A 692 9.87 -18.12 7.74
N ARG A 693 10.07 -17.17 8.65
CA ARG A 693 9.26 -15.95 8.73
C ARG A 693 9.39 -15.12 7.45
N THR A 694 10.59 -14.98 6.91
CA THR A 694 10.82 -14.29 5.63
C THR A 694 10.08 -14.98 4.47
N ALA A 695 10.09 -16.32 4.43
CA ALA A 695 9.35 -17.08 3.43
C ALA A 695 7.82 -16.89 3.55
N ARG A 696 7.28 -16.83 4.78
CA ARG A 696 5.86 -16.49 5.03
C ARG A 696 5.53 -15.08 4.57
N SER A 697 6.37 -14.08 4.91
CA SER A 697 6.21 -12.70 4.41
C SER A 697 6.21 -12.63 2.89
N LEU A 698 7.06 -13.42 2.24
CA LEU A 698 7.16 -13.42 0.78
C LEU A 698 5.87 -13.96 0.15
N LEU A 699 5.32 -15.05 0.67
CA LEU A 699 4.03 -15.58 0.21
C LEU A 699 2.88 -14.63 0.54
N PHE A 700 2.87 -14.02 1.73
CA PHE A 700 1.92 -12.99 2.12
C PHE A 700 1.94 -11.80 1.14
N VAL A 701 3.14 -11.31 0.80
CA VAL A 701 3.30 -10.25 -0.21
C VAL A 701 2.71 -10.71 -1.54
N ALA A 702 3.03 -11.91 -2.02
CA ALA A 702 2.53 -12.42 -3.29
C ALA A 702 1.00 -12.47 -3.32
N VAL A 703 0.35 -13.05 -2.31
CA VAL A 703 -1.11 -13.15 -2.23
C VAL A 703 -1.77 -11.76 -2.21
N THR A 704 -1.20 -10.82 -1.45
CA THR A 704 -1.74 -9.46 -1.33
C THR A 704 -1.49 -8.56 -2.55
N ARG A 705 -0.86 -9.05 -3.61
CA ARG A 705 -0.76 -8.33 -4.89
C ARG A 705 -2.01 -8.46 -5.73
N ALA A 706 -2.85 -9.45 -5.46
CA ALA A 706 -4.15 -9.60 -6.09
C ALA A 706 -5.14 -8.55 -5.56
N ARG A 707 -5.87 -7.91 -6.47
CA ARG A 707 -6.95 -6.98 -6.15
C ARG A 707 -8.30 -7.69 -6.08
N ASP A 708 -8.69 -8.37 -7.15
CA ASP A 708 -10.02 -8.93 -7.34
C ASP A 708 -10.04 -10.47 -7.24
N ASN A 709 -9.09 -11.15 -7.87
CA ASN A 709 -9.05 -12.61 -7.90
C ASN A 709 -7.65 -13.15 -7.64
N ALA A 710 -7.56 -14.18 -6.83
CA ALA A 710 -6.33 -14.92 -6.56
C ALA A 710 -6.55 -16.43 -6.72
N VAL A 711 -5.64 -17.10 -7.39
CA VAL A 711 -5.59 -18.58 -7.47
C VAL A 711 -4.21 -19.01 -6.97
N ILE A 712 -4.19 -19.90 -5.97
CA ILE A 712 -2.96 -20.45 -5.41
C ILE A 712 -2.85 -21.90 -5.83
N THR A 713 -1.77 -22.24 -6.54
CA THR A 713 -1.57 -23.59 -7.08
C THR A 713 -0.31 -24.24 -6.54
N TRP A 714 -0.32 -25.56 -6.51
CA TRP A 714 0.84 -26.38 -6.14
C TRP A 714 0.83 -27.70 -6.88
N HIS A 715 2.01 -28.34 -6.99
CA HIS A 715 2.14 -29.71 -7.46
C HIS A 715 2.73 -30.61 -6.38
N GLY A 716 2.36 -31.88 -6.39
CA GLY A 716 2.75 -32.82 -5.36
C GLY A 716 2.20 -32.45 -3.99
N THR A 717 3.06 -32.36 -2.98
CA THR A 717 2.65 -32.05 -1.61
C THR A 717 2.46 -30.57 -1.41
N LYS A 718 1.29 -30.18 -0.88
CA LYS A 718 0.93 -28.80 -0.55
C LYS A 718 1.91 -28.21 0.48
N SER A 719 2.26 -26.93 0.31
CA SER A 719 3.03 -26.20 1.33
C SER A 719 2.31 -26.16 2.68
N GLY A 720 3.06 -26.36 3.75
CA GLY A 720 2.53 -26.19 5.12
C GLY A 720 2.21 -24.73 5.51
N PHE A 721 2.39 -23.78 4.62
CA PHE A 721 1.97 -22.37 4.82
C PHE A 721 0.52 -22.13 4.37
N LEU A 722 -0.03 -22.99 3.52
CA LEU A 722 -1.42 -22.90 3.08
C LEU A 722 -2.35 -23.52 4.12
N PRO A 723 -3.54 -22.92 4.31
CA PRO A 723 -4.56 -23.42 5.24
C PRO A 723 -5.08 -24.78 4.85
#